data_4e281675217ad856fa1a2f5198a1d9d0
#
_entry.id   4e281675217ad856fa1a2f5198a1d9d0
#
_cell.length_a   1.000
_cell.length_b   1.000
_cell.length_c   1.000
_cell.angle_alpha   90.00
_cell.angle_beta   90.00
_cell.angle_gamma   90.00
#
_symmetry.space_group_name_H-M   'P 1'
#
loop_
_entity.id
_entity.type
_entity.pdbx_description
1 polymer ?
#
loop_
_entity_poly.entity_id
_entity_poly.type
_entity_poly.pdbx_seq_one_letter_code
_entity_poly.pdbx_strand_id
1 'polypeptide(L)'
;MASTGSARAFQADPYDYGEVRRLAAELELAEPVAVTLVRRGYRTVDAARRFLEARESHEPSEFRGMEEVCDRILAVARGPGRITIHGDYDVDGVTSTAILVSTLRSLGAECDWLIPDRLSDGYGLTMASVEQLQRRGTELVITVDCGIGSVEEVAAAQAAGIQVVVTDHHLPGEQLPDCPVIHPVVSGYPFEGLCAAGVAHKLATALCDAAGQGTVETVSGKRHPTDRDLDLVALATVADMVPLVGENRRLVREGLRVLRDSPRTGLRALMAAASVDPQTIDAGALSFRLAPRINAAGRLYRADAGVELMLTDDPDRAAAIAAELDRANGERRSAERKVVEGAERARSALPPSQADAPALVLAGEGWHPGVVGIAASRLVERHFRPTILLSVDGARAKGSARSIPGFDLVAALDATSEHLVRYGGHRAAAGLELDVDRLDAFRDAFLEHAASELDTADMVRMERLDALVGVGRDGIGMDLARQLESLGPFGMGNPGPRLLVPSGRLREVRPLGEDGKHSRFQLESGAGRAGGVAFGMNGEITRREDEALDLSVELEVDRWNGAEQPRVVVRELYALDDEPDESGRGRRPCGDGCPAPEVEWWARFDRELASVADGRPGALLNVRAPDGPRREQVDRRGGAAVASLAELISSGESVLAICADAARRAKLASAAADPRRFGAARPRIACCRCGSASLDAALTVPSGAGLALVDWTGVALRPDAVRSFRHVVVIDPPPSEALEGLARATEVGGYTHLAWGPGELRLSERLLDREWELRGAIAEIWRALPEAGGEAEGGPLRSALEGASDYPRTPETAARCVRVLCELDLCEWLPDRGTGALGVLSSERTDLGRSRSYGACLARHQETIRFLQARAQA
;
A
#
# COMPACT_ATOMS: atom_id res chain seq x y z
N MET A 1 0.91 -30.81 7.08
CA MET A 1 -0.29 -30.42 6.29
C MET A 1 -0.11 -28.96 5.93
N ALA A 2 0.17 -28.67 4.67
CA ALA A 2 0.33 -27.30 4.21
C ALA A 2 -1.02 -26.59 4.31
N SER A 3 -1.05 -25.48 5.00
CA SER A 3 -2.18 -24.53 4.97
C SER A 3 -2.36 -24.11 3.52
N THR A 4 -3.47 -24.47 2.90
CA THR A 4 -3.95 -23.86 1.67
C THR A 4 -4.38 -22.43 2.00
N GLY A 5 -3.41 -21.55 2.28
CA GLY A 5 -3.67 -20.11 2.32
C GLY A 5 -4.15 -19.68 0.92
N SER A 6 -5.20 -18.87 0.87
CA SER A 6 -5.62 -18.22 -0.39
C SER A 6 -4.39 -17.60 -1.06
N ALA A 7 -4.26 -17.74 -2.37
CA ALA A 7 -3.20 -17.10 -3.12
C ALA A 7 -3.23 -15.58 -2.80
N ARG A 8 -2.06 -15.00 -2.59
CA ARG A 8 -1.89 -13.58 -2.24
C ARG A 8 -1.09 -12.92 -3.33
N ALA A 9 -1.56 -11.80 -3.80
CA ALA A 9 -0.89 -10.99 -4.78
C ALA A 9 -1.01 -9.51 -4.40
N PHE A 10 -0.21 -8.68 -5.02
CA PHE A 10 -0.31 -7.24 -4.83
C PHE A 10 -0.38 -6.52 -6.17
N GLN A 11 -0.90 -5.32 -6.15
CA GLN A 11 -1.00 -4.42 -7.28
C GLN A 11 -0.53 -3.03 -6.88
N ALA A 12 0.28 -2.43 -7.75
CA ALA A 12 0.64 -1.02 -7.69
C ALA A 12 0.10 -0.34 -8.95
N ASP A 13 -0.86 0.58 -8.78
CA ASP A 13 -1.46 1.27 -9.92
C ASP A 13 -0.43 2.20 -10.58
N PRO A 14 -0.42 2.31 -11.92
CA PRO A 14 0.50 3.21 -12.62
C PRO A 14 0.19 4.68 -12.32
N TYR A 15 1.21 5.54 -12.48
CA TYR A 15 1.10 6.97 -12.20
C TYR A 15 2.02 7.80 -13.11
N ASP A 16 1.73 9.08 -13.27
CA ASP A 16 2.60 10.04 -13.95
C ASP A 16 3.71 10.51 -13.01
N TYR A 17 4.95 10.19 -13.34
CA TYR A 17 6.10 10.56 -12.51
C TYR A 17 6.31 12.09 -12.45
N GLY A 18 5.91 12.83 -13.48
CA GLY A 18 5.96 14.29 -13.48
C GLY A 18 5.02 14.93 -12.45
N GLU A 19 3.85 14.33 -12.22
CA GLU A 19 2.93 14.76 -11.14
C GLU A 19 3.58 14.54 -9.76
N VAL A 20 4.20 13.38 -9.56
CA VAL A 20 4.93 13.06 -8.31
C VAL A 20 6.04 14.07 -8.05
N ARG A 21 6.87 14.36 -9.07
CA ARG A 21 7.96 15.34 -8.93
C ARG A 21 7.45 16.72 -8.57
N ARG A 22 6.33 17.13 -9.17
CA ARG A 22 5.71 18.43 -8.89
C ARG A 22 5.19 18.50 -7.46
N LEU A 23 4.44 17.47 -7.02
CA LEU A 23 3.95 17.42 -5.64
C LEU A 23 5.10 17.41 -4.63
N ALA A 24 6.12 16.58 -4.86
CA ALA A 24 7.29 16.47 -4.00
C ALA A 24 8.01 17.82 -3.84
N ALA A 25 8.21 18.54 -4.95
CA ALA A 25 8.91 19.83 -4.94
C ALA A 25 8.10 20.97 -4.31
N GLU A 26 6.80 21.09 -4.66
CA GLU A 26 5.99 22.23 -4.23
C GLU A 26 5.39 22.08 -2.82
N LEU A 27 5.30 20.83 -2.32
CA LEU A 27 4.79 20.54 -0.98
C LEU A 27 5.88 20.03 -0.03
N GLU A 28 7.15 20.00 -0.47
CA GLU A 28 8.31 19.51 0.30
C GLU A 28 8.10 18.08 0.83
N LEU A 29 7.54 17.20 -0.02
CA LEU A 29 7.22 15.83 0.34
C LEU A 29 8.33 14.87 -0.11
N ALA A 30 8.56 13.84 0.71
CA ALA A 30 9.31 12.67 0.28
C ALA A 30 8.61 12.01 -0.92
N GLU A 31 9.39 11.49 -1.88
CA GLU A 31 8.83 10.91 -3.10
C GLU A 31 7.80 9.80 -2.83
N PRO A 32 7.99 8.85 -1.88
CA PRO A 32 6.97 7.83 -1.58
C PRO A 32 5.63 8.41 -1.10
N VAL A 33 5.65 9.56 -0.41
CA VAL A 33 4.43 10.26 0.02
C VAL A 33 3.71 10.89 -1.18
N ALA A 34 4.47 11.53 -2.07
CA ALA A 34 3.91 12.09 -3.30
C ALA A 34 3.34 11.00 -4.21
N VAL A 35 4.02 9.86 -4.35
CA VAL A 35 3.51 8.68 -5.08
C VAL A 35 2.19 8.20 -4.45
N THR A 36 2.14 8.05 -3.12
CA THR A 36 0.93 7.68 -2.39
C THR A 36 -0.23 8.62 -2.72
N LEU A 37 0.00 9.92 -2.68
CA LEU A 37 -1.03 10.92 -2.99
C LEU A 37 -1.51 10.82 -4.44
N VAL A 38 -0.58 10.71 -5.40
CA VAL A 38 -0.93 10.59 -6.83
C VAL A 38 -1.73 9.31 -7.11
N ARG A 39 -1.31 8.15 -6.58
CA ARG A 39 -2.04 6.88 -6.70
C ARG A 39 -3.43 6.92 -6.06
N ARG A 40 -3.61 7.70 -5.00
CA ARG A 40 -4.91 7.95 -4.36
C ARG A 40 -5.76 9.01 -5.07
N GLY A 41 -5.31 9.55 -6.20
CA GLY A 41 -6.05 10.50 -7.03
C GLY A 41 -5.78 11.97 -6.74
N TYR A 42 -4.92 12.31 -5.79
CA TYR A 42 -4.52 13.70 -5.50
C TYR A 42 -3.39 14.15 -6.43
N ARG A 43 -3.70 14.33 -7.71
CA ARG A 43 -2.73 14.54 -8.80
C ARG A 43 -2.26 15.98 -8.97
N THR A 44 -2.95 16.94 -8.36
CA THR A 44 -2.59 18.37 -8.40
C THR A 44 -2.15 18.86 -7.03
N VAL A 45 -1.27 19.87 -7.03
CA VAL A 45 -0.78 20.50 -5.78
C VAL A 45 -1.93 21.01 -4.92
N ASP A 46 -2.95 21.61 -5.51
CA ASP A 46 -4.11 22.13 -4.78
C ASP A 46 -4.97 21.02 -4.17
N ALA A 47 -5.17 19.91 -4.89
CA ALA A 47 -5.90 18.76 -4.35
C ALA A 47 -5.13 18.12 -3.20
N ALA A 48 -3.82 17.89 -3.37
CA ALA A 48 -2.96 17.33 -2.35
C ALA A 48 -2.89 18.24 -1.11
N ARG A 49 -2.76 19.55 -1.30
CA ARG A 49 -2.74 20.53 -0.20
C ARG A 49 -4.04 20.52 0.57
N ARG A 50 -5.21 20.58 -0.10
CA ARG A 50 -6.52 20.50 0.57
C ARG A 50 -6.65 19.22 1.40
N PHE A 51 -6.22 18.08 0.86
CA PHE A 51 -6.22 16.82 1.59
C PHE A 51 -5.32 16.86 2.83
N LEU A 52 -4.08 17.35 2.70
CA LEU A 52 -3.11 17.43 3.81
C LEU A 52 -3.55 18.41 4.89
N GLU A 53 -4.09 19.57 4.50
CA GLU A 53 -4.58 20.58 5.44
C GLU A 53 -5.87 20.17 6.15
N ALA A 54 -6.72 19.35 5.51
CA ALA A 54 -8.02 18.91 6.02
C ALA A 54 -8.86 20.07 6.56
N ARG A 55 -9.13 21.07 5.71
CA ARG A 55 -9.85 22.30 6.09
C ARG A 55 -11.26 22.39 5.52
N GLU A 56 -11.72 21.34 4.82
CA GLU A 56 -13.06 21.35 4.26
C GLU A 56 -14.12 21.46 5.36
N SER A 57 -15.00 22.41 5.23
CA SER A 57 -16.08 22.70 6.17
C SER A 57 -17.22 23.37 5.45
N HIS A 58 -18.43 22.97 5.75
CA HIS A 58 -19.65 23.55 5.22
C HIS A 58 -20.54 24.03 6.36
N GLU A 59 -21.28 25.14 6.12
CA GLU A 59 -22.13 25.73 7.13
C GLU A 59 -23.39 24.87 7.38
N PRO A 60 -23.92 24.82 8.62
CA PRO A 60 -25.16 24.11 8.90
C PRO A 60 -26.35 24.59 8.06
N SER A 61 -26.39 25.86 7.71
CA SER A 61 -27.43 26.48 6.87
C SER A 61 -27.48 25.93 5.44
N GLU A 62 -26.45 25.21 4.99
CA GLU A 62 -26.43 24.55 3.67
C GLU A 62 -27.32 23.28 3.62
N PHE A 63 -27.76 22.74 4.77
CA PHE A 63 -28.88 21.79 4.79
C PHE A 63 -30.20 22.51 4.52
N ARG A 64 -30.88 22.20 3.43
CA ARG A 64 -32.23 22.71 3.20
C ARG A 64 -33.18 22.28 4.30
N GLY A 65 -33.92 23.20 4.85
CA GLY A 65 -34.86 22.98 5.96
C GLY A 65 -34.25 23.14 7.35
N MET A 66 -32.95 23.43 7.49
CA MET A 66 -32.29 23.60 8.78
C MET A 66 -32.94 24.70 9.64
N GLU A 67 -33.24 25.86 9.06
CA GLU A 67 -33.89 26.98 9.76
C GLU A 67 -35.28 26.59 10.28
N GLU A 68 -36.12 25.95 9.46
CA GLU A 68 -37.44 25.46 9.84
C GLU A 68 -37.35 24.47 11.00
N VAL A 69 -36.40 23.53 10.92
CA VAL A 69 -36.17 22.52 11.98
C VAL A 69 -35.74 23.21 13.28
N CYS A 70 -34.82 24.16 13.22
CA CYS A 70 -34.39 24.93 14.38
C CYS A 70 -35.54 25.69 15.03
N ASP A 71 -36.36 26.41 14.25
CA ASP A 71 -37.49 27.15 14.75
C ASP A 71 -38.50 26.23 15.46
N ARG A 72 -38.81 25.09 14.86
CA ARG A 72 -39.71 24.08 15.44
C ARG A 72 -39.18 23.53 16.76
N ILE A 73 -37.92 23.13 16.80
CA ILE A 73 -37.29 22.60 18.01
C ILE A 73 -37.25 23.68 19.11
N LEU A 74 -36.82 24.89 18.78
CA LEU A 74 -36.73 25.98 19.74
C LEU A 74 -38.10 26.45 20.25
N ALA A 75 -39.16 26.35 19.46
CA ALA A 75 -40.52 26.64 19.89
C ALA A 75 -40.96 25.69 21.05
N VAL A 76 -40.70 24.40 20.93
CA VAL A 76 -40.98 23.42 22.00
C VAL A 76 -39.98 23.59 23.16
N ALA A 77 -38.70 23.80 22.91
CA ALA A 77 -37.66 23.97 23.92
C ALA A 77 -37.88 25.15 24.86
N ARG A 78 -38.52 26.22 24.38
CA ARG A 78 -38.86 27.41 25.16
C ARG A 78 -40.16 27.26 25.97
N GLY A 79 -40.94 26.25 25.68
CA GLY A 79 -42.16 25.87 26.35
C GLY A 79 -41.99 24.79 27.39
N PRO A 80 -43.11 24.31 28.00
CA PRO A 80 -43.07 23.17 28.94
C PRO A 80 -43.08 21.82 28.26
N GLY A 81 -42.99 21.80 26.92
CA GLY A 81 -43.07 20.56 26.14
C GLY A 81 -41.82 19.69 26.25
N ARG A 82 -42.02 18.38 26.32
CA ARG A 82 -40.96 17.39 26.39
C ARG A 82 -40.43 17.06 25.02
N ILE A 83 -39.12 17.15 24.85
CA ILE A 83 -38.41 16.69 23.65
C ILE A 83 -37.77 15.33 23.98
N THR A 84 -38.03 14.31 23.16
CA THR A 84 -37.34 13.01 23.29
C THR A 84 -36.47 12.76 22.08
N ILE A 85 -35.18 12.49 22.28
CA ILE A 85 -34.28 12.05 21.21
C ILE A 85 -34.40 10.54 21.08
N HIS A 86 -34.82 10.06 19.92
CA HIS A 86 -34.90 8.65 19.60
C HIS A 86 -33.67 8.26 18.76
N GLY A 87 -32.70 7.55 19.35
CA GLY A 87 -31.46 7.13 18.68
C GLY A 87 -31.38 5.65 18.40
N ASP A 88 -30.32 5.23 17.71
CA ASP A 88 -29.97 3.82 17.56
C ASP A 88 -29.03 3.35 18.68
N TYR A 89 -28.87 2.03 18.78
CA TYR A 89 -28.14 1.34 19.85
C TYR A 89 -26.62 1.26 19.61
N ASP A 90 -26.10 1.66 18.47
CA ASP A 90 -24.67 1.62 18.17
C ASP A 90 -23.96 2.96 18.52
N VAL A 91 -22.67 3.04 18.21
CA VAL A 91 -21.88 4.21 18.56
C VAL A 91 -22.42 5.49 17.92
N ASP A 92 -22.84 5.44 16.66
CA ASP A 92 -23.32 6.63 15.95
C ASP A 92 -24.64 7.12 16.53
N GLY A 93 -25.62 6.24 16.75
CA GLY A 93 -26.86 6.58 17.40
C GLY A 93 -26.70 7.07 18.85
N VAL A 94 -25.83 6.40 19.63
CA VAL A 94 -25.50 6.78 21.01
C VAL A 94 -24.86 8.17 21.10
N THR A 95 -23.88 8.45 20.24
CA THR A 95 -23.18 9.75 20.28
C THR A 95 -24.02 10.88 19.71
N SER A 96 -24.79 10.63 18.65
CA SER A 96 -25.77 11.57 18.11
C SER A 96 -26.81 11.97 19.15
N THR A 97 -27.33 10.98 19.87
CA THR A 97 -28.27 11.19 20.98
C THR A 97 -27.63 12.06 22.06
N ALA A 98 -26.40 11.76 22.48
CA ALA A 98 -25.69 12.51 23.51
C ALA A 98 -25.44 13.97 23.10
N ILE A 99 -25.06 14.22 21.83
CA ILE A 99 -24.86 15.57 21.30
C ILE A 99 -26.14 16.39 21.40
N LEU A 100 -27.26 15.90 20.89
CA LEU A 100 -28.52 16.65 20.88
C LEU A 100 -29.12 16.80 22.27
N VAL A 101 -29.10 15.77 23.12
CA VAL A 101 -29.57 15.85 24.52
C VAL A 101 -28.76 16.91 25.29
N SER A 102 -27.43 16.89 25.17
CA SER A 102 -26.57 17.86 25.83
C SER A 102 -26.84 19.29 25.35
N THR A 103 -26.98 19.49 24.06
CA THR A 103 -27.28 20.78 23.46
C THR A 103 -28.64 21.30 23.90
N LEU A 104 -29.71 20.52 23.77
CA LEU A 104 -31.05 20.94 24.15
C LEU A 104 -31.18 21.24 25.65
N ARG A 105 -30.54 20.46 26.50
CA ARG A 105 -30.48 20.76 27.94
C ARG A 105 -29.71 22.04 28.23
N SER A 106 -28.65 22.33 27.49
CA SER A 106 -27.92 23.62 27.65
C SER A 106 -28.74 24.82 27.21
N LEU A 107 -29.70 24.61 26.29
CA LEU A 107 -30.68 25.63 25.86
C LEU A 107 -31.91 25.72 26.79
N GLY A 108 -31.98 24.91 27.86
CA GLY A 108 -33.05 24.91 28.87
C GLY A 108 -34.25 24.03 28.55
N ALA A 109 -34.19 23.17 27.53
CA ALA A 109 -35.26 22.28 27.18
C ALA A 109 -35.43 21.11 28.17
N GLU A 110 -36.68 20.70 28.44
CA GLU A 110 -36.97 19.39 29.06
C GLU A 110 -36.69 18.29 28.02
N CYS A 111 -35.53 17.64 28.09
CA CYS A 111 -35.07 16.67 27.12
C CYS A 111 -34.63 15.34 27.75
N ASP A 112 -35.18 14.25 27.24
CA ASP A 112 -34.78 12.87 27.57
C ASP A 112 -34.40 12.10 26.26
N TRP A 113 -34.14 10.79 26.38
CA TRP A 113 -33.83 9.92 25.26
C TRP A 113 -34.53 8.57 25.32
N LEU A 114 -34.65 7.93 24.16
CA LEU A 114 -35.15 6.60 23.98
C LEU A 114 -34.22 5.84 23.00
N ILE A 115 -33.58 4.78 23.48
CA ILE A 115 -32.78 3.87 22.65
C ILE A 115 -33.52 2.53 22.60
N PRO A 116 -33.85 1.98 21.42
CA PRO A 116 -34.53 0.71 21.29
C PRO A 116 -33.60 -0.46 21.70
N ASP A 117 -34.17 -1.52 22.23
CA ASP A 117 -33.44 -2.77 22.45
C ASP A 117 -33.37 -3.57 21.14
N ARG A 118 -32.12 -3.87 20.71
CA ARG A 118 -31.86 -4.56 19.45
C ARG A 118 -32.56 -5.92 19.32
N LEU A 119 -32.75 -6.63 20.43
CA LEU A 119 -33.26 -8.00 20.40
C LEU A 119 -34.78 -8.03 20.47
N SER A 120 -35.42 -7.13 21.25
CA SER A 120 -36.86 -7.07 21.45
C SER A 120 -37.58 -6.12 20.52
N ASP A 121 -36.97 -4.90 20.25
CA ASP A 121 -37.69 -3.81 19.57
C ASP A 121 -37.32 -3.70 18.08
N GLY A 122 -36.16 -4.21 17.70
CA GLY A 122 -35.65 -4.15 16.34
C GLY A 122 -34.82 -2.90 16.10
N TYR A 123 -34.74 -2.44 14.84
CA TYR A 123 -33.95 -1.27 14.41
C TYR A 123 -34.90 -0.10 14.12
N GLY A 124 -34.47 1.10 14.53
CA GLY A 124 -35.07 2.36 14.16
C GLY A 124 -36.35 2.69 14.95
N LEU A 125 -37.10 3.66 14.46
CA LEU A 125 -38.40 4.04 15.03
C LEU A 125 -39.41 2.93 14.76
N THR A 126 -40.03 2.35 15.81
CA THR A 126 -40.97 1.27 15.71
C THR A 126 -42.33 1.67 16.29
N MET A 127 -43.41 0.94 16.01
CA MET A 127 -44.71 1.19 16.63
C MET A 127 -44.64 1.10 18.16
N ALA A 128 -43.84 0.19 18.71
CA ALA A 128 -43.59 0.09 20.13
C ALA A 128 -42.90 1.33 20.69
N SER A 129 -41.95 1.91 19.96
CA SER A 129 -41.33 3.20 20.29
C SER A 129 -42.36 4.33 20.33
N VAL A 130 -43.24 4.40 19.33
CA VAL A 130 -44.32 5.41 19.27
C VAL A 130 -45.23 5.32 20.50
N GLU A 131 -45.65 4.11 20.90
CA GLU A 131 -46.42 3.93 22.12
C GLU A 131 -45.67 4.34 23.41
N GLN A 132 -44.38 4.12 23.46
CA GLN A 132 -43.54 4.57 24.59
C GLN A 132 -43.41 6.11 24.63
N LEU A 133 -43.20 6.77 23.48
CA LEU A 133 -43.16 8.23 23.37
C LEU A 133 -44.48 8.87 23.86
N GLN A 134 -45.61 8.31 23.43
CA GLN A 134 -46.93 8.77 23.85
C GLN A 134 -47.10 8.62 25.38
N ARG A 135 -46.72 7.47 25.95
CA ARG A 135 -46.80 7.24 27.42
C ARG A 135 -45.92 8.20 28.22
N ARG A 136 -44.79 8.66 27.66
CA ARG A 136 -43.88 9.64 28.28
C ARG A 136 -44.37 11.09 28.18
N GLY A 137 -45.44 11.34 27.40
CA GLY A 137 -45.94 12.67 27.12
C GLY A 137 -44.97 13.50 26.26
N THR A 138 -44.29 12.83 25.31
CA THR A 138 -43.39 13.51 24.36
C THR A 138 -44.22 14.41 23.44
N GLU A 139 -43.87 15.67 23.34
CA GLU A 139 -44.44 16.64 22.40
C GLU A 139 -43.72 16.67 21.07
N LEU A 140 -42.37 16.54 21.10
CA LEU A 140 -41.54 16.45 19.91
C LEU A 140 -40.55 15.29 20.03
N VAL A 141 -40.54 14.42 19.05
CA VAL A 141 -39.46 13.42 18.87
C VAL A 141 -38.50 13.86 17.77
N ILE A 142 -37.23 13.76 18.05
CA ILE A 142 -36.17 13.94 17.05
C ILE A 142 -35.47 12.58 16.91
N THR A 143 -35.56 11.96 15.74
CA THR A 143 -34.80 10.74 15.47
C THR A 143 -33.37 11.08 15.10
N VAL A 144 -32.42 10.26 15.51
CA VAL A 144 -31.02 10.34 15.13
C VAL A 144 -30.53 8.96 14.70
N ASP A 145 -29.79 8.88 13.61
CA ASP A 145 -29.26 7.64 13.07
C ASP A 145 -30.33 6.62 12.65
N CYS A 146 -31.54 7.10 12.44
CA CYS A 146 -32.68 6.27 11.99
C CYS A 146 -33.85 7.19 11.57
N GLY A 147 -34.85 6.60 10.96
CA GLY A 147 -36.11 7.29 10.72
C GLY A 147 -36.39 7.65 9.27
N ILE A 148 -35.37 7.69 8.40
CA ILE A 148 -35.57 8.06 6.98
C ILE A 148 -36.49 7.09 6.22
N GLY A 149 -36.56 5.84 6.66
CA GLY A 149 -37.50 4.82 6.11
C GLY A 149 -38.75 4.57 6.92
N SER A 150 -38.93 5.26 8.07
CA SER A 150 -40.03 5.00 9.02
C SER A 150 -41.32 5.78 8.68
N VAL A 151 -41.87 5.56 7.48
CA VAL A 151 -43.03 6.31 6.96
C VAL A 151 -44.29 6.08 7.80
N GLU A 152 -44.60 4.81 8.12
CA GLU A 152 -45.81 4.43 8.87
C GLU A 152 -45.72 4.86 10.34
N GLU A 153 -44.55 4.68 10.93
CA GLU A 153 -44.28 5.04 12.33
C GLU A 153 -44.32 6.56 12.56
N VAL A 154 -43.78 7.35 11.64
CA VAL A 154 -43.90 8.80 11.67
C VAL A 154 -45.38 9.24 11.58
N ALA A 155 -46.15 8.68 10.66
CA ALA A 155 -47.56 8.97 10.55
C ALA A 155 -48.35 8.56 11.82
N ALA A 156 -48.00 7.45 12.46
CA ALA A 156 -48.60 7.00 13.71
C ALA A 156 -48.24 7.95 14.88
N ALA A 157 -46.98 8.41 14.96
CA ALA A 157 -46.57 9.37 15.98
C ALA A 157 -47.33 10.72 15.82
N GLN A 158 -47.47 11.22 14.61
CA GLN A 158 -48.22 12.44 14.31
C GLN A 158 -49.73 12.28 14.64
N ALA A 159 -50.30 11.12 14.30
CA ALA A 159 -51.68 10.80 14.68
C ALA A 159 -51.89 10.74 16.21
N ALA A 160 -50.82 10.40 16.97
CA ALA A 160 -50.81 10.44 18.43
C ALA A 160 -50.57 11.85 19.01
N GLY A 161 -50.42 12.88 18.15
CA GLY A 161 -50.19 14.26 18.54
C GLY A 161 -48.72 14.60 18.82
N ILE A 162 -47.80 13.73 18.44
CA ILE A 162 -46.34 13.95 18.62
C ILE A 162 -45.77 14.61 17.35
N GLN A 163 -45.09 15.73 17.47
CA GLN A 163 -44.34 16.30 16.38
C GLN A 163 -43.10 15.44 16.10
N VAL A 164 -42.71 15.32 14.83
CA VAL A 164 -41.54 14.50 14.42
C VAL A 164 -40.58 15.32 13.61
N VAL A 165 -39.29 15.20 13.90
CA VAL A 165 -38.16 15.64 13.08
C VAL A 165 -37.25 14.44 12.87
N VAL A 166 -36.90 14.16 11.62
CA VAL A 166 -35.97 13.07 11.29
C VAL A 166 -34.60 13.64 11.01
N THR A 167 -33.56 13.12 11.69
CA THR A 167 -32.16 13.33 11.32
C THR A 167 -31.50 11.99 11.06
N ASP A 168 -30.99 11.78 9.88
CA ASP A 168 -30.49 10.47 9.44
C ASP A 168 -29.41 10.65 8.36
N HIS A 169 -28.68 9.58 8.06
CA HIS A 169 -27.69 9.53 6.99
C HIS A 169 -27.79 8.26 6.13
N HIS A 170 -28.65 7.31 6.51
CA HIS A 170 -28.87 6.08 5.79
C HIS A 170 -29.49 6.30 4.41
N LEU A 171 -29.35 5.33 3.51
CA LEU A 171 -29.91 5.42 2.16
C LEU A 171 -31.44 5.63 2.23
N PRO A 172 -31.99 6.70 1.65
CA PRO A 172 -33.42 6.95 1.64
C PRO A 172 -34.13 5.93 0.77
N GLY A 173 -35.33 5.49 1.22
CA GLY A 173 -36.23 4.65 0.43
C GLY A 173 -36.93 5.42 -0.68
N GLU A 174 -37.80 4.74 -1.44
CA GLU A 174 -38.63 5.38 -2.48
C GLU A 174 -39.62 6.40 -1.90
N GLN A 175 -40.07 6.19 -0.67
CA GLN A 175 -40.95 7.10 0.04
C GLN A 175 -40.25 7.63 1.27
N LEU A 176 -40.41 8.93 1.49
CA LEU A 176 -39.88 9.61 2.68
C LEU A 176 -41.03 9.85 3.68
N PRO A 177 -40.72 9.93 4.99
CA PRO A 177 -41.68 10.30 6.00
C PRO A 177 -42.15 11.76 5.79
N ASP A 178 -43.45 12.00 6.03
CA ASP A 178 -44.08 13.33 5.88
C ASP A 178 -43.77 14.21 7.12
N CYS A 179 -42.54 14.59 7.32
CA CYS A 179 -42.06 15.43 8.38
C CYS A 179 -40.79 16.18 7.95
N PRO A 180 -40.33 17.21 8.71
CA PRO A 180 -39.03 17.83 8.47
C PRO A 180 -37.90 16.82 8.60
N VAL A 181 -37.00 16.81 7.59
CA VAL A 181 -35.87 15.88 7.49
C VAL A 181 -34.58 16.67 7.33
N ILE A 182 -33.59 16.39 8.16
CA ILE A 182 -32.21 16.81 7.97
C ILE A 182 -31.36 15.58 7.62
N HIS A 183 -30.92 15.54 6.37
CA HIS A 183 -30.18 14.39 5.82
C HIS A 183 -29.21 14.87 4.75
N PRO A 184 -27.94 14.42 4.71
CA PRO A 184 -26.95 14.97 3.80
C PRO A 184 -27.39 14.95 2.33
N VAL A 185 -27.94 13.86 1.84
CA VAL A 185 -28.40 13.73 0.45
C VAL A 185 -29.75 14.41 0.25
N VAL A 186 -30.76 14.11 1.07
CA VAL A 186 -32.13 14.61 0.91
C VAL A 186 -32.20 16.13 1.06
N SER A 187 -31.45 16.68 2.02
CA SER A 187 -31.39 18.12 2.25
C SER A 187 -30.37 18.84 1.35
N GLY A 188 -29.66 18.12 0.48
CA GLY A 188 -28.72 18.68 -0.51
C GLY A 188 -27.51 19.36 0.11
N TYR A 189 -26.98 18.78 1.18
CA TYR A 189 -25.76 19.24 1.83
C TYR A 189 -24.54 18.97 0.92
N PRO A 190 -23.54 19.86 0.84
CA PRO A 190 -22.43 19.73 -0.11
C PRO A 190 -21.54 18.49 0.10
N PHE A 191 -21.53 17.96 1.33
CA PHE A 191 -20.78 16.75 1.68
C PHE A 191 -21.72 15.64 2.15
N GLU A 192 -21.99 14.69 1.26
CA GLU A 192 -22.97 13.61 1.49
C GLU A 192 -22.48 12.52 2.48
N GLY A 193 -21.21 12.50 2.82
CA GLY A 193 -20.58 11.42 3.58
C GLY A 193 -20.60 11.57 5.11
N LEU A 194 -21.40 12.49 5.69
CA LEU A 194 -21.51 12.62 7.15
C LEU A 194 -22.20 11.37 7.75
N CYS A 195 -21.70 10.93 8.92
CA CYS A 195 -22.44 10.02 9.80
C CYS A 195 -23.51 10.76 10.60
N ALA A 196 -24.39 10.07 11.31
CA ALA A 196 -25.48 10.69 12.07
C ALA A 196 -24.96 11.65 13.15
N ALA A 197 -23.85 11.35 13.82
CA ALA A 197 -23.25 12.28 14.78
C ALA A 197 -22.72 13.57 14.10
N GLY A 198 -22.26 13.48 12.87
CA GLY A 198 -21.91 14.64 12.07
C GLY A 198 -23.14 15.51 11.76
N VAL A 199 -24.26 14.91 11.37
CA VAL A 199 -25.53 15.58 11.14
C VAL A 199 -26.06 16.19 12.44
N ALA A 200 -26.05 15.44 13.55
CA ALA A 200 -26.46 15.92 14.86
C ALA A 200 -25.61 17.11 15.34
N HIS A 201 -24.31 17.09 15.10
CA HIS A 201 -23.42 18.20 15.42
C HIS A 201 -23.75 19.46 14.60
N LYS A 202 -24.07 19.33 13.31
CA LYS A 202 -24.50 20.44 12.47
C LYS A 202 -25.83 21.04 12.97
N LEU A 203 -26.79 20.19 13.34
CA LEU A 203 -28.05 20.64 13.93
C LEU A 203 -27.81 21.32 15.30
N ALA A 204 -26.95 20.76 16.14
CA ALA A 204 -26.59 21.34 17.42
C ALA A 204 -25.95 22.74 17.26
N THR A 205 -25.07 22.89 16.26
CA THR A 205 -24.45 24.18 15.92
C THR A 205 -25.52 25.19 15.48
N ALA A 206 -26.39 24.82 14.56
CA ALA A 206 -27.48 25.68 14.10
C ALA A 206 -28.44 26.11 15.24
N LEU A 207 -28.76 25.18 16.15
CA LEU A 207 -29.61 25.49 17.33
C LEU A 207 -28.95 26.49 18.29
N CYS A 208 -27.65 26.33 18.55
CA CYS A 208 -26.92 27.28 19.37
C CYS A 208 -26.85 28.67 18.75
N ASP A 209 -26.57 28.75 17.44
CA ASP A 209 -26.55 29.98 16.69
C ASP A 209 -27.93 30.69 16.71
N ALA A 210 -29.00 29.96 16.43
CA ALA A 210 -30.37 30.44 16.44
C ALA A 210 -30.86 30.89 17.84
N ALA A 211 -30.28 30.31 18.90
CA ALA A 211 -30.50 30.71 20.28
C ALA A 211 -29.61 31.88 20.74
N GLY A 212 -28.73 32.41 19.87
CA GLY A 212 -27.81 33.50 20.21
C GLY A 212 -26.58 33.02 21.02
N GLN A 213 -26.31 31.73 21.06
CA GLN A 213 -25.14 31.12 21.74
C GLN A 213 -24.04 30.72 20.72
N GLY A 214 -23.81 31.56 19.71
CA GLY A 214 -22.83 31.28 18.66
C GLY A 214 -21.37 31.38 19.11
N THR A 215 -20.47 31.47 18.14
CA THR A 215 -19.03 31.53 18.35
C THR A 215 -18.59 32.65 19.30
N VAL A 216 -17.82 32.33 20.33
CA VAL A 216 -17.24 33.28 21.27
C VAL A 216 -15.74 33.41 21.11
N GLU A 217 -15.19 34.60 21.33
CA GLU A 217 -13.73 34.79 21.40
C GLU A 217 -13.21 34.33 22.74
N THR A 218 -12.19 33.47 22.72
CA THR A 218 -11.49 32.97 23.91
C THR A 218 -10.00 33.32 23.84
N VAL A 219 -9.27 33.15 24.93
CA VAL A 219 -7.81 33.36 24.97
C VAL A 219 -7.07 32.48 23.95
N SER A 220 -7.64 31.33 23.60
CA SER A 220 -7.08 30.38 22.63
C SER A 220 -7.65 30.51 21.21
N GLY A 221 -8.43 31.55 20.91
CA GLY A 221 -9.06 31.83 19.62
C GLY A 221 -10.59 31.74 19.65
N LYS A 222 -11.20 31.75 18.47
CA LYS A 222 -12.66 31.59 18.33
C LYS A 222 -13.07 30.17 18.64
N ARG A 223 -14.09 29.98 19.49
CA ARG A 223 -14.68 28.68 19.83
C ARG A 223 -16.20 28.72 19.75
N HIS A 224 -16.76 27.69 19.12
CA HIS A 224 -18.19 27.41 19.19
C HIS A 224 -18.51 26.49 20.38
N PRO A 225 -19.67 26.63 21.06
CA PRO A 225 -20.05 25.75 22.19
C PRO A 225 -20.03 24.25 21.82
N THR A 226 -20.36 23.92 20.57
CA THR A 226 -20.40 22.54 20.07
C THR A 226 -19.03 21.98 19.68
N ASP A 227 -17.96 22.77 19.66
CA ASP A 227 -16.61 22.26 19.33
C ASP A 227 -16.13 21.15 20.29
N ARG A 228 -16.65 21.14 21.51
CA ARG A 228 -16.38 20.07 22.49
C ARG A 228 -16.95 18.72 22.03
N ASP A 229 -18.02 18.72 21.22
CA ASP A 229 -18.73 17.53 20.78
C ASP A 229 -18.03 16.84 19.59
N LEU A 230 -16.96 17.45 19.06
CA LEU A 230 -16.12 16.87 18.01
C LEU A 230 -15.44 15.58 18.49
N ASP A 231 -15.26 15.38 19.80
CA ASP A 231 -14.79 14.11 20.37
C ASP A 231 -15.77 12.96 20.09
N LEU A 232 -17.08 13.21 20.22
CA LEU A 232 -18.15 12.25 19.90
C LEU A 232 -18.29 12.06 18.38
N VAL A 233 -18.23 13.14 17.61
CA VAL A 233 -18.27 13.10 16.14
C VAL A 233 -17.13 12.26 15.61
N ALA A 234 -15.89 12.43 16.11
CA ALA A 234 -14.76 11.64 15.68
C ALA A 234 -14.93 10.15 16.01
N LEU A 235 -15.42 9.84 17.22
CA LEU A 235 -15.67 8.47 17.64
C LEU A 235 -16.70 7.78 16.73
N ALA A 236 -17.82 8.46 16.46
CA ALA A 236 -18.89 7.98 15.59
C ALA A 236 -18.42 7.81 14.14
N THR A 237 -17.84 8.85 13.54
CA THR A 237 -17.38 8.83 12.14
C THR A 237 -16.44 7.66 11.85
N VAL A 238 -15.55 7.36 12.81
CA VAL A 238 -14.64 6.22 12.67
C VAL A 238 -15.34 4.89 12.93
N ALA A 239 -16.28 4.83 13.89
CA ALA A 239 -16.99 3.60 14.26
C ALA A 239 -17.98 3.14 13.19
N ASP A 240 -18.69 4.09 12.58
CA ASP A 240 -19.67 3.86 11.51
C ASP A 240 -19.02 3.59 10.14
N MET A 241 -17.67 3.69 10.06
CA MET A 241 -16.89 3.38 8.87
C MET A 241 -17.24 4.26 7.65
N VAL A 242 -17.68 5.48 7.84
CA VAL A 242 -17.85 6.44 6.75
C VAL A 242 -16.50 6.96 6.26
N PRO A 243 -16.39 7.40 4.98
CA PRO A 243 -15.11 7.80 4.40
C PRO A 243 -14.41 8.95 5.13
N LEU A 244 -13.14 8.76 5.53
CA LEU A 244 -12.30 9.78 6.19
C LEU A 244 -11.64 10.72 5.16
N VAL A 245 -12.47 11.32 4.33
CA VAL A 245 -12.11 12.32 3.31
C VAL A 245 -12.93 13.60 3.53
N GLY A 246 -12.57 14.69 2.85
CA GLY A 246 -13.35 15.91 2.89
C GLY A 246 -13.60 16.40 4.33
N GLU A 247 -14.85 16.75 4.62
CA GLU A 247 -15.26 17.26 5.92
C GLU A 247 -15.10 16.25 7.06
N ASN A 248 -15.36 14.95 6.82
CA ASN A 248 -15.15 13.90 7.83
C ASN A 248 -13.70 13.84 8.29
N ARG A 249 -12.75 14.01 7.36
CA ARG A 249 -11.32 14.03 7.69
C ARG A 249 -11.00 15.19 8.66
N ARG A 250 -11.55 16.37 8.44
CA ARG A 250 -11.43 17.52 9.34
C ARG A 250 -12.03 17.23 10.70
N LEU A 251 -13.29 16.79 10.72
CA LEU A 251 -14.02 16.51 11.96
C LEU A 251 -13.29 15.49 12.84
N VAL A 252 -12.79 14.39 12.25
CA VAL A 252 -12.02 13.38 12.99
C VAL A 252 -10.68 13.92 13.47
N ARG A 253 -9.96 14.70 12.65
CA ARG A 253 -8.68 15.32 13.05
C ARG A 253 -8.84 16.29 14.22
N GLU A 254 -9.86 17.13 14.18
CA GLU A 254 -10.18 18.06 15.25
C GLU A 254 -10.68 17.35 16.50
N GLY A 255 -11.57 16.34 16.34
CA GLY A 255 -12.06 15.54 17.46
C GLY A 255 -10.98 14.74 18.16
N LEU A 256 -10.02 14.16 17.44
CA LEU A 256 -8.84 13.54 18.05
C LEU A 256 -8.02 14.54 18.88
N ARG A 257 -7.95 15.82 18.47
CA ARG A 257 -7.30 16.86 19.26
C ARG A 257 -8.09 17.16 20.54
N VAL A 258 -9.42 17.27 20.44
CA VAL A 258 -10.29 17.46 21.62
C VAL A 258 -10.11 16.31 22.62
N LEU A 259 -10.06 15.07 22.13
CA LEU A 259 -9.81 13.87 22.95
C LEU A 259 -8.46 13.90 23.67
N ARG A 260 -7.40 14.44 23.05
CA ARG A 260 -6.08 14.59 23.67
C ARG A 260 -6.06 15.69 24.73
N ASP A 261 -6.64 16.83 24.41
CA ASP A 261 -6.51 18.03 25.23
C ASP A 261 -7.48 18.04 26.42
N SER A 262 -8.71 17.63 26.23
CA SER A 262 -9.77 17.72 27.26
C SER A 262 -10.90 16.71 27.02
N PRO A 263 -10.66 15.42 27.24
CA PRO A 263 -11.71 14.41 27.05
C PRO A 263 -12.81 14.56 28.12
N ARG A 264 -14.07 14.30 27.71
CA ARG A 264 -15.20 14.20 28.64
C ARG A 264 -14.94 13.17 29.74
N THR A 265 -15.59 13.32 30.88
CA THR A 265 -15.47 12.40 32.01
C THR A 265 -15.74 10.96 31.60
N GLY A 266 -16.80 10.71 30.84
CA GLY A 266 -17.14 9.38 30.35
C GLY A 266 -16.11 8.80 29.37
N LEU A 267 -15.63 9.59 28.41
CA LEU A 267 -14.61 9.12 27.45
C LEU A 267 -13.27 8.89 28.14
N ARG A 268 -12.91 9.69 29.14
CA ARG A 268 -11.71 9.47 29.95
C ARG A 268 -11.78 8.15 30.70
N ALA A 269 -12.91 7.86 31.32
CA ALA A 269 -13.15 6.58 32.00
C ALA A 269 -13.11 5.40 31.01
N LEU A 270 -13.70 5.54 29.83
CA LEU A 270 -13.67 4.51 28.78
C LEU A 270 -12.25 4.27 28.23
N MET A 271 -11.47 5.33 28.00
CA MET A 271 -10.06 5.23 27.61
C MET A 271 -9.23 4.51 28.66
N ALA A 272 -9.44 4.84 29.95
CA ALA A 272 -8.76 4.15 31.04
C ALA A 272 -9.09 2.66 31.10
N ALA A 273 -10.38 2.28 31.02
CA ALA A 273 -10.83 0.88 30.95
C ALA A 273 -10.25 0.16 29.73
N ALA A 274 -10.11 0.85 28.59
CA ALA A 274 -9.52 0.33 27.37
C ALA A 274 -7.97 0.35 27.35
N SER A 275 -7.31 0.89 28.40
CA SER A 275 -5.86 1.15 28.46
C SER A 275 -5.37 1.99 27.26
N VAL A 276 -6.14 2.98 26.85
CA VAL A 276 -5.78 3.95 25.80
C VAL A 276 -5.20 5.19 26.46
N ASP A 277 -3.99 5.56 26.03
CA ASP A 277 -3.39 6.84 26.44
C ASP A 277 -4.00 7.99 25.62
N PRO A 278 -4.64 8.99 26.24
CA PRO A 278 -5.21 10.12 25.53
C PRO A 278 -4.19 10.86 24.66
N GLN A 279 -2.94 10.96 25.06
CA GLN A 279 -1.92 11.71 24.33
C GLN A 279 -1.53 11.08 22.98
N THR A 280 -1.69 9.77 22.87
CA THR A 280 -1.34 9.00 21.65
C THR A 280 -2.55 8.44 20.91
N ILE A 281 -3.77 8.87 21.29
CA ILE A 281 -5.00 8.38 20.67
C ILE A 281 -5.06 8.69 19.17
N ASP A 282 -5.44 7.70 18.40
CA ASP A 282 -5.62 7.75 16.96
C ASP A 282 -6.97 7.16 16.53
N ALA A 283 -7.26 7.20 15.23
CA ALA A 283 -8.49 6.62 14.67
C ALA A 283 -8.55 5.08 14.89
N GLY A 284 -7.42 4.40 14.90
CA GLY A 284 -7.35 2.97 15.20
C GLY A 284 -7.81 2.66 16.63
N ALA A 285 -7.40 3.48 17.61
CA ALA A 285 -7.88 3.34 18.98
C ALA A 285 -9.39 3.59 19.10
N LEU A 286 -9.94 4.55 18.36
CA LEU A 286 -11.39 4.79 18.30
C LEU A 286 -12.11 3.54 17.76
N SER A 287 -11.71 3.02 16.60
CA SER A 287 -12.36 1.90 15.90
C SER A 287 -12.22 0.57 16.64
N PHE A 288 -11.03 0.24 17.17
CA PHE A 288 -10.73 -1.10 17.66
C PHE A 288 -10.72 -1.22 19.19
N ARG A 289 -10.66 -0.10 19.90
CA ARG A 289 -10.59 -0.13 21.37
C ARG A 289 -11.78 0.53 22.04
N LEU A 290 -12.26 1.70 21.59
CA LEU A 290 -13.37 2.40 22.24
C LEU A 290 -14.74 1.98 21.69
N ALA A 291 -14.95 2.11 20.38
CA ALA A 291 -16.23 1.80 19.73
C ALA A 291 -16.75 0.37 20.02
N PRO A 292 -15.93 -0.70 20.01
CA PRO A 292 -16.40 -2.04 20.30
C PRO A 292 -16.97 -2.24 21.71
N ARG A 293 -16.56 -1.42 22.69
CA ARG A 293 -17.09 -1.46 24.05
C ARG A 293 -18.50 -0.91 24.12
N ILE A 294 -18.76 0.19 23.44
CA ILE A 294 -20.09 0.79 23.35
C ILE A 294 -21.02 -0.15 22.58
N ASN A 295 -20.60 -0.60 21.39
CA ASN A 295 -21.40 -1.50 20.57
C ASN A 295 -21.71 -2.86 21.23
N ALA A 296 -20.89 -3.31 22.19
CA ALA A 296 -21.13 -4.56 22.91
C ALA A 296 -22.32 -4.44 23.86
N ALA A 297 -22.56 -3.29 24.47
CA ALA A 297 -23.71 -3.07 25.33
C ALA A 297 -25.02 -3.21 24.58
N GLY A 298 -25.16 -2.62 23.40
CA GLY A 298 -26.34 -2.77 22.54
C GLY A 298 -26.58 -4.19 22.02
N ARG A 299 -25.61 -5.13 22.17
CA ARG A 299 -25.75 -6.53 21.76
C ARG A 299 -26.09 -7.49 22.89
N LEU A 300 -25.72 -7.16 24.12
CA LEU A 300 -25.77 -8.09 25.26
C LEU A 300 -26.49 -7.52 26.49
N TYR A 301 -26.64 -6.18 26.60
CA TYR A 301 -27.17 -5.50 27.79
C TYR A 301 -28.02 -4.28 27.43
N ARG A 302 -27.75 -3.14 28.03
CA ARG A 302 -28.44 -1.85 27.89
C ARG A 302 -27.71 -0.90 26.93
N ALA A 303 -28.31 -0.60 25.78
CA ALA A 303 -27.75 0.34 24.83
C ALA A 303 -27.69 1.79 25.39
N ASP A 304 -28.62 2.17 26.25
CA ASP A 304 -28.70 3.48 26.91
C ASP A 304 -27.50 3.77 27.85
N ALA A 305 -26.77 2.74 28.31
CA ALA A 305 -25.56 2.92 29.11
C ALA A 305 -24.49 3.73 28.37
N GLY A 306 -24.42 3.62 27.04
CA GLY A 306 -23.52 4.44 26.21
C GLY A 306 -23.89 5.92 26.29
N VAL A 307 -25.18 6.27 26.16
CA VAL A 307 -25.65 7.67 26.25
C VAL A 307 -25.41 8.22 27.65
N GLU A 308 -25.71 7.44 28.68
CA GLU A 308 -25.45 7.83 30.09
C GLU A 308 -23.96 8.12 30.31
N LEU A 309 -23.05 7.27 29.78
CA LEU A 309 -21.62 7.49 29.84
C LEU A 309 -21.18 8.81 29.20
N MET A 310 -21.74 9.17 28.05
CA MET A 310 -21.37 10.39 27.33
C MET A 310 -21.91 11.66 28.02
N LEU A 311 -22.98 11.54 28.80
CA LEU A 311 -23.64 12.70 29.45
C LEU A 311 -23.23 12.91 30.89
N THR A 312 -22.64 11.92 31.58
CA THR A 312 -22.30 12.04 33.01
C THR A 312 -21.03 12.88 33.23
N ASP A 313 -21.11 13.77 34.21
CA ASP A 313 -19.95 14.52 34.74
C ASP A 313 -19.39 13.89 36.04
N ASP A 314 -20.09 12.89 36.58
CA ASP A 314 -19.66 12.17 37.81
C ASP A 314 -18.58 11.12 37.45
N PRO A 315 -17.35 11.28 37.99
CA PRO A 315 -16.25 10.35 37.67
C PRO A 315 -16.49 8.92 38.16
N ASP A 316 -17.16 8.75 39.34
CA ASP A 316 -17.41 7.42 39.91
C ASP A 316 -18.48 6.68 39.07
N ARG A 317 -19.50 7.38 38.62
CA ARG A 317 -20.53 6.87 37.75
C ARG A 317 -19.94 6.52 36.39
N ALA A 318 -19.13 7.38 35.81
CA ALA A 318 -18.42 7.14 34.55
C ALA A 318 -17.55 5.90 34.62
N ALA A 319 -16.77 5.75 35.70
CA ALA A 319 -15.92 4.57 35.90
C ALA A 319 -16.74 3.28 36.01
N ALA A 320 -17.87 3.32 36.73
CA ALA A 320 -18.77 2.16 36.85
C ALA A 320 -19.35 1.72 35.50
N ILE A 321 -19.84 2.68 34.70
CA ILE A 321 -20.39 2.38 33.36
C ILE A 321 -19.28 1.89 32.43
N ALA A 322 -18.11 2.54 32.41
CA ALA A 322 -16.98 2.11 31.58
C ALA A 322 -16.55 0.67 31.90
N ALA A 323 -16.53 0.28 33.17
CA ALA A 323 -16.23 -1.09 33.58
C ALA A 323 -17.32 -2.08 33.12
N GLU A 324 -18.60 -1.68 33.12
CA GLU A 324 -19.71 -2.48 32.58
C GLU A 324 -19.54 -2.72 31.08
N LEU A 325 -19.24 -1.67 30.32
CA LEU A 325 -19.01 -1.75 28.86
C LEU A 325 -17.78 -2.61 28.52
N ASP A 326 -16.70 -2.49 29.30
CA ASP A 326 -15.51 -3.33 29.09
C ASP A 326 -15.79 -4.81 29.37
N ARG A 327 -16.54 -5.12 30.42
CA ARG A 327 -16.99 -6.50 30.71
C ARG A 327 -17.85 -7.03 29.57
N ALA A 328 -18.85 -6.27 29.11
CA ALA A 328 -19.71 -6.66 27.98
C ALA A 328 -18.90 -6.96 26.70
N ASN A 329 -17.90 -6.13 26.42
CA ASN A 329 -16.99 -6.36 25.30
C ASN A 329 -16.11 -7.62 25.50
N GLY A 330 -15.68 -7.89 26.73
CA GLY A 330 -14.95 -9.11 27.09
C GLY A 330 -15.79 -10.38 26.82
N GLU A 331 -17.05 -10.36 27.24
CA GLU A 331 -18.00 -11.45 27.01
C GLU A 331 -18.29 -11.63 25.53
N ARG A 332 -18.53 -10.53 24.78
CA ARG A 332 -18.71 -10.56 23.33
C ARG A 332 -17.49 -11.19 22.63
N ARG A 333 -16.27 -10.78 22.99
CA ARG A 333 -15.02 -11.35 22.42
C ARG A 333 -14.87 -12.83 22.74
N SER A 334 -15.29 -13.27 23.93
CA SER A 334 -15.29 -14.69 24.31
C SER A 334 -16.29 -15.49 23.48
N ALA A 335 -17.51 -14.96 23.32
CA ALA A 335 -18.54 -15.57 22.47
C ALA A 335 -18.10 -15.65 21.00
N GLU A 336 -17.54 -14.55 20.44
CA GLU A 336 -16.98 -14.50 19.09
C GLU A 336 -15.91 -15.60 18.88
N ARG A 337 -14.98 -15.73 19.82
CA ARG A 337 -13.92 -16.75 19.75
C ARG A 337 -14.50 -18.16 19.71
N LYS A 338 -15.48 -18.46 20.56
CA LYS A 338 -16.16 -19.77 20.57
C LYS A 338 -16.86 -20.07 19.25
N VAL A 339 -17.51 -19.08 18.64
CA VAL A 339 -18.16 -19.23 17.33
C VAL A 339 -17.11 -19.46 16.23
N VAL A 340 -16.02 -18.68 16.19
CA VAL A 340 -14.93 -18.86 15.19
C VAL A 340 -14.29 -20.25 15.34
N GLU A 341 -13.96 -20.69 16.55
CA GLU A 341 -13.41 -22.02 16.80
C GLU A 341 -14.40 -23.15 16.43
N GLY A 342 -15.69 -22.94 16.71
CA GLY A 342 -16.77 -23.86 16.33
C GLY A 342 -16.91 -23.95 14.80
N ALA A 343 -16.89 -22.83 14.12
CA ALA A 343 -16.97 -22.74 12.67
C ALA A 343 -15.76 -23.40 11.97
N GLU A 344 -14.55 -23.21 12.50
CA GLU A 344 -13.36 -23.89 11.97
C GLU A 344 -13.42 -25.42 12.18
N ARG A 345 -13.94 -25.90 13.30
CA ARG A 345 -14.20 -27.33 13.50
C ARG A 345 -15.26 -27.84 12.52
N ALA A 346 -16.36 -27.12 12.36
CA ALA A 346 -17.42 -27.48 11.41
C ALA A 346 -16.86 -27.55 9.97
N ARG A 347 -16.07 -26.56 9.54
CA ARG A 347 -15.41 -26.55 8.24
C ARG A 347 -14.49 -27.77 8.06
N SER A 348 -13.70 -28.10 9.09
CA SER A 348 -12.76 -29.25 9.04
C SER A 348 -13.47 -30.60 9.02
N ALA A 349 -14.74 -30.67 9.41
CA ALA A 349 -15.58 -31.86 9.38
C ALA A 349 -16.36 -32.01 8.05
N LEU A 350 -16.37 -30.99 7.19
CA LEU A 350 -17.02 -31.06 5.88
C LEU A 350 -16.29 -31.99 4.93
N PRO A 351 -16.99 -32.64 3.98
CA PRO A 351 -16.33 -33.31 2.84
C PRO A 351 -15.41 -32.35 2.09
N PRO A 352 -14.29 -32.83 1.52
CA PRO A 352 -13.36 -31.98 0.77
C PRO A 352 -14.02 -31.12 -0.31
N SER A 353 -15.03 -31.64 -1.00
CA SER A 353 -15.79 -30.90 -2.02
C SER A 353 -16.50 -29.66 -1.48
N GLN A 354 -16.95 -29.67 -0.22
CA GLN A 354 -17.58 -28.52 0.42
C GLN A 354 -16.57 -27.66 1.20
N ALA A 355 -15.55 -28.28 1.83
CA ALA A 355 -14.50 -27.56 2.54
C ALA A 355 -13.62 -26.71 1.62
N ASP A 356 -13.43 -27.14 0.36
CA ASP A 356 -12.64 -26.46 -0.66
C ASP A 356 -13.52 -25.68 -1.65
N ALA A 357 -14.83 -25.65 -1.48
CA ALA A 357 -15.76 -24.89 -2.31
C ALA A 357 -15.47 -23.37 -2.27
N PRO A 358 -15.86 -22.61 -3.30
CA PRO A 358 -15.59 -21.18 -3.39
C PRO A 358 -16.30 -20.33 -2.32
N ALA A 359 -17.28 -20.90 -1.59
CA ALA A 359 -17.96 -20.27 -0.46
C ALA A 359 -18.03 -21.21 0.74
N LEU A 360 -18.37 -20.68 1.92
CA LEU A 360 -18.53 -21.44 3.16
C LEU A 360 -19.93 -21.24 3.73
N VAL A 361 -20.64 -22.35 3.99
CA VAL A 361 -21.94 -22.34 4.72
C VAL A 361 -21.80 -23.26 5.93
N LEU A 362 -21.70 -22.67 7.13
CA LEU A 362 -21.42 -23.39 8.36
C LEU A 362 -22.52 -23.13 9.39
N ALA A 363 -22.90 -24.16 10.12
CA ALA A 363 -23.90 -24.07 11.13
C ALA A 363 -23.45 -24.70 12.47
N GLY A 364 -23.95 -24.21 13.58
CA GLY A 364 -23.68 -24.77 14.90
C GLY A 364 -24.70 -24.39 15.95
N GLU A 365 -24.94 -25.34 16.86
CA GLU A 365 -25.78 -25.11 18.02
C GLU A 365 -25.06 -24.26 19.07
N GLY A 366 -25.80 -23.42 19.78
CA GLY A 366 -25.30 -22.60 20.87
C GLY A 366 -24.42 -21.44 20.42
N TRP A 367 -24.39 -21.13 19.14
CA TRP A 367 -23.73 -19.89 18.64
C TRP A 367 -24.63 -18.70 18.94
N HIS A 368 -24.06 -17.67 19.56
CA HIS A 368 -24.84 -16.49 19.91
C HIS A 368 -25.18 -15.66 18.65
N PRO A 369 -26.47 -15.41 18.34
CA PRO A 369 -26.87 -14.73 17.10
C PRO A 369 -26.31 -13.30 16.98
N GLY A 370 -26.05 -12.59 18.07
CA GLY A 370 -25.48 -11.26 18.07
C GLY A 370 -23.99 -11.19 17.65
N VAL A 371 -23.28 -12.35 17.53
CA VAL A 371 -21.86 -12.38 17.16
C VAL A 371 -21.56 -13.18 15.90
N VAL A 372 -22.50 -13.96 15.36
CA VAL A 372 -22.27 -14.75 14.14
C VAL A 372 -21.82 -13.90 12.94
N GLY A 373 -22.33 -12.67 12.81
CA GLY A 373 -21.93 -11.76 11.74
C GLY A 373 -20.47 -11.30 11.87
N ILE A 374 -19.99 -11.07 13.10
CA ILE A 374 -18.58 -10.70 13.34
C ILE A 374 -17.68 -11.92 13.06
N ALA A 375 -18.10 -13.09 13.52
CA ALA A 375 -17.38 -14.34 13.26
C ALA A 375 -17.30 -14.67 11.76
N ALA A 376 -18.38 -14.43 10.99
CA ALA A 376 -18.39 -14.58 9.54
C ALA A 376 -17.33 -13.67 8.87
N SER A 377 -17.22 -12.39 9.28
CA SER A 377 -16.19 -11.49 8.80
C SER A 377 -14.78 -12.05 9.06
N ARG A 378 -14.54 -12.64 10.25
CA ARG A 378 -13.22 -13.25 10.57
C ARG A 378 -12.88 -14.45 9.68
N LEU A 379 -13.89 -15.26 9.30
CA LEU A 379 -13.67 -16.35 8.38
C LEU A 379 -13.40 -15.86 6.95
N VAL A 380 -14.13 -14.82 6.50
CA VAL A 380 -13.84 -14.15 5.22
C VAL A 380 -12.41 -13.59 5.20
N GLU A 381 -11.98 -12.88 6.23
CA GLU A 381 -10.60 -12.38 6.37
C GLU A 381 -9.55 -13.50 6.28
N ARG A 382 -9.84 -14.66 6.88
CA ARG A 382 -8.93 -15.80 6.95
C ARG A 382 -8.87 -16.62 5.68
N HIS A 383 -10.04 -16.91 5.09
CA HIS A 383 -10.17 -17.84 3.98
C HIS A 383 -10.39 -17.16 2.62
N PHE A 384 -10.66 -15.86 2.63
CA PHE A 384 -11.02 -15.05 1.45
C PHE A 384 -12.12 -15.72 0.60
N ARG A 385 -13.23 -16.09 1.26
CA ARG A 385 -14.41 -16.73 0.64
C ARG A 385 -15.68 -16.13 1.21
N PRO A 386 -16.74 -15.95 0.42
CA PRO A 386 -18.07 -15.65 0.95
C PRO A 386 -18.44 -16.65 2.03
N THR A 387 -18.88 -16.16 3.19
CA THR A 387 -19.11 -17.02 4.36
C THR A 387 -20.45 -16.74 4.99
N ILE A 388 -21.23 -17.79 5.18
CA ILE A 388 -22.49 -17.80 5.94
C ILE A 388 -22.29 -18.60 7.22
N LEU A 389 -22.59 -17.97 8.36
CA LEU A 389 -22.65 -18.65 9.67
C LEU A 389 -24.07 -18.66 10.19
N LEU A 390 -24.56 -19.83 10.57
CA LEU A 390 -25.91 -20.07 11.04
C LEU A 390 -25.91 -20.55 12.50
N SER A 391 -26.59 -19.82 13.36
CA SER A 391 -26.91 -20.23 14.72
C SER A 391 -28.15 -21.09 14.71
N VAL A 392 -28.03 -22.35 15.11
CA VAL A 392 -29.15 -23.32 15.19
C VAL A 392 -29.77 -23.24 16.56
N ASP A 393 -31.11 -23.07 16.60
CA ASP A 393 -31.95 -23.12 17.80
C ASP A 393 -33.22 -23.90 17.51
N GLY A 394 -33.27 -25.14 17.98
CA GLY A 394 -34.36 -26.08 17.69
C GLY A 394 -34.53 -26.34 16.20
N ALA A 395 -35.72 -26.03 15.66
CA ALA A 395 -36.06 -26.26 14.26
C ALA A 395 -35.64 -25.08 13.32
N ARG A 396 -35.10 -24.00 13.87
CA ARG A 396 -34.75 -22.78 13.13
C ARG A 396 -33.27 -22.52 13.14
N ALA A 397 -32.77 -21.96 12.04
CA ALA A 397 -31.43 -21.47 11.96
C ALA A 397 -31.42 -19.99 11.48
N LYS A 398 -30.80 -19.12 12.29
CA LYS A 398 -30.60 -17.69 11.95
C LYS A 398 -29.15 -17.44 11.68
N GLY A 399 -28.86 -16.72 10.62
CA GLY A 399 -27.48 -16.50 10.21
C GLY A 399 -27.15 -15.11 9.71
N SER A 400 -25.85 -14.94 9.55
CA SER A 400 -25.28 -13.77 8.89
C SER A 400 -24.29 -14.22 7.83
N ALA A 401 -24.35 -13.53 6.71
CA ALA A 401 -23.46 -13.71 5.57
C ALA A 401 -22.50 -12.52 5.41
N ARG A 402 -21.28 -12.80 4.99
CA ARG A 402 -20.27 -11.80 4.61
C ARG A 402 -19.61 -12.21 3.30
N SER A 403 -19.33 -11.24 2.45
CA SER A 403 -18.80 -11.46 1.10
C SER A 403 -17.35 -11.02 0.94
N ILE A 404 -16.80 -11.38 -0.21
CA ILE A 404 -15.57 -10.85 -0.78
C ILE A 404 -15.90 -9.89 -1.93
N PRO A 405 -14.98 -8.99 -2.35
CA PRO A 405 -15.14 -8.23 -3.57
C PRO A 405 -15.41 -9.17 -4.77
N GLY A 406 -16.35 -8.78 -5.62
CA GLY A 406 -16.72 -9.58 -6.80
C GLY A 406 -17.95 -10.47 -6.62
N PHE A 407 -18.39 -10.79 -5.40
CA PHE A 407 -19.55 -11.65 -5.15
C PHE A 407 -20.72 -10.90 -4.50
N ASP A 408 -21.92 -11.03 -5.06
CA ASP A 408 -23.14 -10.40 -4.58
C ASP A 408 -23.98 -11.37 -3.72
N LEU A 409 -24.01 -11.09 -2.40
CA LEU A 409 -24.76 -11.93 -1.46
C LEU A 409 -26.26 -11.88 -1.67
N VAL A 410 -26.81 -10.71 -2.03
CA VAL A 410 -28.28 -10.60 -2.20
C VAL A 410 -28.71 -11.41 -3.40
N ALA A 411 -28.01 -11.28 -4.52
CA ALA A 411 -28.25 -12.08 -5.72
C ALA A 411 -28.15 -13.59 -5.45
N ALA A 412 -27.14 -14.00 -4.65
CA ALA A 412 -26.99 -15.40 -4.27
C ALA A 412 -28.12 -15.91 -3.34
N LEU A 413 -28.59 -15.08 -2.41
CA LEU A 413 -29.74 -15.42 -1.55
C LEU A 413 -31.05 -15.43 -2.32
N ASP A 414 -31.25 -14.52 -3.30
CA ASP A 414 -32.39 -14.52 -4.21
C ASP A 414 -32.43 -15.81 -5.02
N ALA A 415 -31.28 -16.24 -5.57
CA ALA A 415 -31.16 -17.48 -6.33
C ALA A 415 -31.46 -18.75 -5.51
N THR A 416 -31.32 -18.68 -4.17
CA THR A 416 -31.54 -19.81 -3.24
C THR A 416 -32.71 -19.58 -2.30
N SER A 417 -33.61 -18.62 -2.63
CA SER A 417 -34.71 -18.16 -1.78
C SER A 417 -35.71 -19.23 -1.43
N GLU A 418 -35.90 -20.27 -2.24
CA GLU A 418 -36.81 -21.41 -1.99
C GLU A 418 -36.47 -22.21 -0.71
N HIS A 419 -35.22 -22.09 -0.23
CA HIS A 419 -34.76 -22.72 1.01
C HIS A 419 -34.83 -21.81 2.23
N LEU A 420 -35.18 -20.53 2.03
CA LEU A 420 -35.16 -19.51 3.08
C LEU A 420 -36.53 -19.13 3.56
N VAL A 421 -36.64 -18.82 4.85
CA VAL A 421 -37.87 -18.27 5.45
C VAL A 421 -37.92 -16.76 5.26
N ARG A 422 -36.79 -16.12 5.47
CA ARG A 422 -36.57 -14.70 5.22
C ARG A 422 -35.09 -14.41 5.05
N TYR A 423 -34.79 -13.38 4.29
CA TYR A 423 -33.42 -12.86 4.11
C TYR A 423 -33.50 -11.38 3.73
N GLY A 424 -32.36 -10.71 3.82
CA GLY A 424 -32.21 -9.32 3.42
C GLY A 424 -30.82 -8.77 3.80
N GLY A 425 -30.46 -7.67 3.16
CA GLY A 425 -29.18 -7.03 3.39
C GLY A 425 -28.65 -6.32 2.14
N HIS A 426 -27.36 -6.28 2.03
CA HIS A 426 -26.63 -5.64 0.95
C HIS A 426 -25.65 -6.61 0.29
N ARG A 427 -25.07 -6.20 -0.83
CA ARG A 427 -24.11 -6.98 -1.61
C ARG A 427 -22.99 -7.62 -0.77
N ALA A 428 -22.48 -6.92 0.26
CA ALA A 428 -21.35 -7.37 1.08
C ALA A 428 -21.73 -8.05 2.38
N ALA A 429 -22.96 -7.85 2.88
CA ALA A 429 -23.43 -8.38 4.17
C ALA A 429 -24.93 -8.59 4.15
N ALA A 430 -25.37 -9.76 4.62
CA ALA A 430 -26.78 -10.09 4.66
C ALA A 430 -27.14 -10.90 5.92
N GLY A 431 -28.43 -10.86 6.30
CA GLY A 431 -29.02 -11.71 7.29
C GLY A 431 -29.98 -12.73 6.64
N LEU A 432 -30.12 -13.90 7.24
CA LEU A 432 -31.03 -14.93 6.73
C LEU A 432 -31.59 -15.82 7.85
N GLU A 433 -32.71 -16.44 7.56
CA GLU A 433 -33.35 -17.41 8.43
C GLU A 433 -33.92 -18.58 7.60
N LEU A 434 -33.72 -19.81 8.06
CA LEU A 434 -34.17 -21.00 7.38
C LEU A 434 -34.60 -22.10 8.40
N ASP A 435 -35.37 -23.08 7.94
CA ASP A 435 -35.65 -24.28 8.70
C ASP A 435 -34.47 -25.24 8.65
N VAL A 436 -34.12 -25.86 9.79
CA VAL A 436 -32.90 -26.72 9.91
C VAL A 436 -32.96 -27.91 8.95
N ASP A 437 -34.11 -28.43 8.62
CA ASP A 437 -34.31 -29.50 7.63
C ASP A 437 -33.99 -29.08 6.19
N ARG A 438 -33.89 -27.79 5.90
CA ARG A 438 -33.51 -27.21 4.62
C ARG A 438 -32.01 -26.85 4.51
N LEU A 439 -31.28 -26.98 5.63
CA LEU A 439 -29.88 -26.50 5.70
C LEU A 439 -28.94 -27.13 4.67
N ASP A 440 -29.03 -28.45 4.48
CA ASP A 440 -28.14 -29.14 3.56
C ASP A 440 -28.50 -28.82 2.10
N ALA A 441 -29.79 -28.74 1.76
CA ALA A 441 -30.25 -28.34 0.44
C ALA A 441 -29.84 -26.87 0.13
N PHE A 442 -30.01 -25.97 1.10
CA PHE A 442 -29.57 -24.60 0.99
C PHE A 442 -28.05 -24.51 0.77
N ARG A 443 -27.26 -25.27 1.56
CA ARG A 443 -25.81 -25.30 1.43
C ARG A 443 -25.40 -25.71 0.04
N ASP A 444 -25.91 -26.82 -0.48
CA ASP A 444 -25.55 -27.32 -1.80
C ASP A 444 -25.91 -26.32 -2.90
N ALA A 445 -27.11 -25.75 -2.88
CA ALA A 445 -27.57 -24.74 -3.83
C ALA A 445 -26.71 -23.46 -3.77
N PHE A 446 -26.38 -22.98 -2.58
CA PHE A 446 -25.55 -21.78 -2.41
C PHE A 446 -24.12 -22.01 -2.90
N LEU A 447 -23.53 -23.19 -2.63
CA LEU A 447 -22.18 -23.52 -3.10
C LEU A 447 -22.14 -23.70 -4.63
N GLU A 448 -23.20 -24.26 -5.24
CA GLU A 448 -23.31 -24.37 -6.69
C GLU A 448 -23.40 -22.99 -7.34
N HIS A 449 -24.25 -22.12 -6.82
CA HIS A 449 -24.34 -20.73 -7.29
C HIS A 449 -22.99 -19.99 -7.14
N ALA A 450 -22.33 -20.11 -6.00
CA ALA A 450 -21.02 -19.49 -5.80
C ALA A 450 -19.97 -20.02 -6.78
N ALA A 451 -20.03 -21.31 -7.12
CA ALA A 451 -19.11 -21.91 -8.10
C ALA A 451 -19.39 -21.46 -9.55
N SER A 452 -20.61 -21.02 -9.86
CA SER A 452 -20.93 -20.44 -11.16
C SER A 452 -20.52 -18.98 -11.31
N GLU A 453 -20.48 -18.24 -10.21
CA GLU A 453 -20.22 -16.79 -10.21
C GLU A 453 -18.76 -16.42 -9.91
N LEU A 454 -18.02 -17.27 -9.17
CA LEU A 454 -16.64 -17.00 -8.76
C LEU A 454 -15.65 -17.82 -9.61
N ASP A 455 -14.74 -17.12 -10.31
CA ASP A 455 -13.55 -17.75 -10.88
C ASP A 455 -12.47 -17.92 -9.78
N THR A 456 -11.57 -18.90 -9.97
CA THR A 456 -10.40 -19.09 -9.10
C THR A 456 -9.49 -17.85 -9.05
N ALA A 457 -9.49 -17.03 -10.11
CA ALA A 457 -8.79 -15.75 -10.18
C ALA A 457 -9.37 -14.72 -9.18
N ASP A 458 -10.67 -14.72 -8.95
CA ASP A 458 -11.35 -13.81 -8.00
C ASP A 458 -11.08 -14.17 -6.54
N MET A 459 -10.56 -15.37 -6.29
CA MET A 459 -10.23 -15.86 -4.95
C MET A 459 -8.80 -15.51 -4.51
N VAL A 460 -8.11 -14.68 -5.28
CA VAL A 460 -6.79 -14.15 -4.91
C VAL A 460 -6.97 -12.85 -4.14
N ARG A 461 -6.45 -12.81 -2.92
CA ARG A 461 -6.46 -11.57 -2.14
C ARG A 461 -5.45 -10.58 -2.71
N MET A 462 -5.96 -9.57 -3.41
CA MET A 462 -5.15 -8.48 -3.96
C MET A 462 -4.92 -7.39 -2.91
N GLU A 463 -3.65 -7.12 -2.59
CA GLU A 463 -3.27 -5.97 -1.78
C GLU A 463 -2.90 -4.79 -2.69
N ARG A 464 -3.50 -3.63 -2.47
CA ARG A 464 -3.11 -2.39 -3.17
C ARG A 464 -1.96 -1.74 -2.43
N LEU A 465 -0.89 -1.45 -3.19
CA LEU A 465 0.30 -0.79 -2.69
C LEU A 465 0.30 0.69 -3.06
N ASP A 466 0.66 1.53 -2.11
CA ASP A 466 0.75 2.97 -2.32
C ASP A 466 2.11 3.40 -2.88
N ALA A 467 3.21 2.81 -2.43
CA ALA A 467 4.55 3.11 -2.94
C ALA A 467 5.52 1.94 -2.72
N LEU A 468 6.60 1.91 -3.49
CA LEU A 468 7.71 0.97 -3.31
C LEU A 468 8.90 1.72 -2.70
N VAL A 469 9.51 1.15 -1.67
CA VAL A 469 10.57 1.84 -0.91
C VAL A 469 11.74 0.90 -0.63
N GLY A 470 12.94 1.47 -0.53
CA GLY A 470 14.10 0.79 0.02
C GLY A 470 14.41 1.25 1.44
N VAL A 471 15.42 0.65 2.08
CA VAL A 471 15.97 1.13 3.33
C VAL A 471 17.21 1.98 3.03
N GLY A 472 17.29 3.19 3.58
CA GLY A 472 18.42 4.09 3.39
C GLY A 472 18.00 5.54 3.17
N ARG A 473 18.90 6.34 2.57
CA ARG A 473 18.60 7.72 2.24
C ARG A 473 17.35 7.77 1.34
N ASP A 474 16.43 8.68 1.62
CA ASP A 474 15.17 8.87 0.90
C ASP A 474 14.19 7.67 0.95
N GLY A 475 14.49 6.65 1.77
CA GLY A 475 13.66 5.47 2.01
C GLY A 475 13.15 5.40 3.45
N ILE A 476 13.05 4.17 3.98
CA ILE A 476 12.59 3.93 5.35
C ILE A 476 13.47 4.68 6.36
N GLY A 477 12.89 5.67 7.02
CA GLY A 477 13.51 6.53 7.99
C GLY A 477 12.50 7.41 8.72
N MET A 478 12.98 8.26 9.64
CA MET A 478 12.13 9.06 10.51
C MET A 478 11.31 10.11 9.76
N ASP A 479 11.94 10.77 8.77
CA ASP A 479 11.28 11.83 8.00
C ASP A 479 10.13 11.25 7.15
N LEU A 480 10.36 10.10 6.50
CA LEU A 480 9.30 9.41 5.76
C LEU A 480 8.18 8.95 6.71
N ALA A 481 8.50 8.39 7.88
CA ALA A 481 7.51 7.93 8.84
C ALA A 481 6.60 9.08 9.30
N ARG A 482 7.16 10.24 9.64
CA ARG A 482 6.39 11.44 10.03
C ARG A 482 5.52 11.99 8.89
N GLN A 483 6.04 12.01 7.68
CA GLN A 483 5.26 12.47 6.53
C GLN A 483 4.12 11.51 6.20
N LEU A 484 4.33 10.19 6.28
CA LEU A 484 3.26 9.21 6.12
C LEU A 484 2.21 9.33 7.23
N GLU A 485 2.63 9.55 8.49
CA GLU A 485 1.71 9.80 9.62
C GLU A 485 0.82 11.03 9.36
N SER A 486 1.33 12.07 8.68
CA SER A 486 0.56 13.27 8.34
C SER A 486 -0.59 13.02 7.34
N LEU A 487 -0.56 11.89 6.61
CA LEU A 487 -1.68 11.46 5.77
C LEU A 487 -2.88 10.95 6.60
N GLY A 488 -2.72 10.72 7.91
CA GLY A 488 -3.81 10.39 8.82
C GLY A 488 -4.80 11.55 9.05
N PRO A 489 -5.97 11.28 9.67
CA PRO A 489 -6.41 10.01 10.26
C PRO A 489 -6.71 8.94 9.22
N PHE A 490 -6.40 7.68 9.56
CA PHE A 490 -6.60 6.53 8.68
C PHE A 490 -7.87 5.75 9.04
N GLY A 491 -8.57 5.27 8.01
CA GLY A 491 -9.80 4.50 8.12
C GLY A 491 -10.44 4.26 6.76
N MET A 492 -11.77 4.12 6.71
CA MET A 492 -12.50 3.96 5.44
C MET A 492 -12.20 5.15 4.51
N GLY A 493 -12.02 4.91 3.22
CA GLY A 493 -11.70 5.94 2.22
C GLY A 493 -10.30 6.53 2.30
N ASN A 494 -9.58 6.37 3.43
CA ASN A 494 -8.19 6.77 3.61
C ASN A 494 -7.43 5.71 4.42
N PRO A 495 -7.14 4.53 3.86
CA PRO A 495 -6.40 3.48 4.55
C PRO A 495 -4.97 3.91 4.90
N GLY A 496 -4.36 3.27 5.90
CA GLY A 496 -2.95 3.44 6.20
C GLY A 496 -2.08 3.10 4.98
N PRO A 497 -1.02 3.89 4.69
CA PRO A 497 -0.18 3.66 3.51
C PRO A 497 0.47 2.28 3.52
N ARG A 498 0.32 1.54 2.42
CA ARG A 498 0.95 0.25 2.18
C ARG A 498 2.18 0.43 1.32
N LEU A 499 3.33 0.11 1.90
CA LEU A 499 4.61 0.21 1.20
C LEU A 499 5.11 -1.19 0.88
N LEU A 500 5.72 -1.37 -0.29
CA LEU A 500 6.44 -2.60 -0.61
C LEU A 500 7.95 -2.37 -0.49
N VAL A 501 8.61 -3.28 0.22
CA VAL A 501 10.08 -3.38 0.19
C VAL A 501 10.44 -4.56 -0.69
N PRO A 502 10.88 -4.32 -1.95
CA PRO A 502 11.21 -5.39 -2.87
C PRO A 502 12.54 -6.05 -2.49
N SER A 503 12.56 -7.38 -2.56
CA SER A 503 13.75 -8.21 -2.30
C SER A 503 14.45 -7.92 -0.96
N GLY A 504 13.66 -7.57 0.07
CA GLY A 504 14.15 -7.36 1.43
C GLY A 504 14.51 -8.68 2.11
N ARG A 505 15.36 -8.62 3.15
CA ARG A 505 15.71 -9.78 3.98
C ARG A 505 15.46 -9.48 5.45
N LEU A 506 14.90 -10.45 6.14
CA LEU A 506 14.69 -10.39 7.58
C LEU A 506 15.88 -11.01 8.30
N ARG A 507 16.46 -10.28 9.22
CA ARG A 507 17.64 -10.68 10.00
C ARG A 507 17.37 -10.57 11.49
N GLU A 508 18.12 -11.31 12.29
CA GLU A 508 18.06 -11.25 13.75
C GLU A 508 16.62 -11.38 14.28
N VAL A 509 15.89 -12.34 13.72
CA VAL A 509 14.49 -12.59 14.09
C VAL A 509 14.43 -13.11 15.53
N ARG A 510 13.64 -12.43 16.37
CA ARG A 510 13.43 -12.80 17.78
C ARG A 510 11.95 -12.76 18.14
N PRO A 511 11.45 -13.72 18.90
CA PRO A 511 10.06 -13.69 19.37
C PRO A 511 9.82 -12.48 20.27
N LEU A 512 8.61 -11.94 20.22
CA LEU A 512 8.11 -10.80 20.97
C LEU A 512 6.78 -11.16 21.65
N GLY A 513 6.59 -10.68 22.89
CA GLY A 513 5.43 -10.96 23.73
C GLY A 513 5.56 -12.27 24.53
N GLU A 514 4.78 -12.39 25.61
CA GLU A 514 4.84 -13.55 26.54
C GLU A 514 4.46 -14.87 25.85
N ASP A 515 3.57 -14.85 24.89
CA ASP A 515 3.11 -16.02 24.14
C ASP A 515 3.94 -16.32 22.90
N GLY A 516 4.95 -15.48 22.59
CA GLY A 516 5.87 -15.65 21.46
C GLY A 516 5.21 -15.63 20.08
N LYS A 517 3.99 -15.09 19.95
CA LYS A 517 3.27 -15.03 18.67
C LYS A 517 3.75 -13.94 17.73
N HIS A 518 4.43 -12.94 18.25
CA HIS A 518 4.96 -11.80 17.51
C HIS A 518 6.46 -11.94 17.32
N SER A 519 7.03 -11.19 16.37
CA SER A 519 8.48 -11.14 16.13
C SER A 519 8.97 -9.71 16.02
N ARG A 520 10.20 -9.48 16.47
CA ARG A 520 11.02 -8.33 16.08
C ARG A 520 12.18 -8.80 15.21
N PHE A 521 12.63 -7.94 14.31
CA PHE A 521 13.68 -8.28 13.34
C PHE A 521 14.40 -7.01 12.88
N GLN A 522 15.52 -7.22 12.14
CA GLN A 522 16.14 -6.21 11.30
C GLN A 522 15.79 -6.46 9.83
N LEU A 523 15.23 -5.47 9.15
CA LEU A 523 14.98 -5.49 7.73
C LEU A 523 16.20 -4.95 7.00
N GLU A 524 16.77 -5.75 6.09
CA GLU A 524 17.83 -5.34 5.16
C GLU A 524 17.27 -5.14 3.76
N SER A 525 17.61 -4.02 3.13
CA SER A 525 17.33 -3.74 1.71
C SER A 525 18.47 -2.91 1.12
N GLY A 526 19.19 -3.45 0.14
CA GLY A 526 20.42 -2.85 -0.33
C GLY A 526 21.49 -2.79 0.76
N ALA A 527 22.04 -1.62 1.02
CA ALA A 527 23.00 -1.38 2.10
C ALA A 527 22.35 -0.90 3.41
N GLY A 528 21.03 -0.66 3.43
CA GLY A 528 20.31 -0.10 4.55
C GLY A 528 19.73 -1.16 5.48
N ARG A 529 19.56 -0.77 6.77
CA ARG A 529 18.90 -1.57 7.80
C ARG A 529 17.86 -0.77 8.56
N ALA A 530 16.72 -1.40 8.88
CA ALA A 530 15.66 -0.80 9.70
C ALA A 530 15.09 -1.81 10.68
N GLY A 531 14.80 -1.36 11.90
CA GLY A 531 14.13 -2.19 12.91
C GLY A 531 12.65 -2.38 12.57
N GLY A 532 12.12 -3.60 12.82
CA GLY A 532 10.73 -3.90 12.54
C GLY A 532 10.11 -4.93 13.45
N VAL A 533 8.78 -5.03 13.36
CA VAL A 533 7.95 -6.00 14.08
C VAL A 533 6.96 -6.68 13.14
N ALA A 534 6.57 -7.90 13.48
CA ALA A 534 5.52 -8.65 12.81
C ALA A 534 4.57 -9.22 13.85
N PHE A 535 3.31 -8.84 13.79
CA PHE A 535 2.30 -9.26 14.74
C PHE A 535 1.58 -10.53 14.29
N GLY A 536 1.59 -11.58 15.14
CA GLY A 536 0.93 -12.86 14.86
C GLY A 536 1.61 -13.76 13.83
N MET A 537 2.78 -13.40 13.32
CA MET A 537 3.47 -14.05 12.21
C MET A 537 4.78 -14.77 12.62
N ASN A 538 5.05 -14.94 13.92
CA ASN A 538 6.37 -15.44 14.39
C ASN A 538 6.81 -16.74 13.67
N GLY A 539 5.93 -17.72 13.54
CA GLY A 539 6.27 -19.00 12.90
C GLY A 539 6.58 -18.87 11.39
N GLU A 540 5.98 -17.93 10.69
CA GLU A 540 6.22 -17.65 9.28
C GLU A 540 7.53 -16.87 9.09
N ILE A 541 7.71 -15.79 9.85
CA ILE A 541 8.89 -14.93 9.82
C ILE A 541 10.17 -15.73 10.15
N THR A 542 10.12 -16.56 11.18
CA THR A 542 11.29 -17.38 11.60
C THR A 542 11.70 -18.39 10.54
N ARG A 543 10.74 -19.00 9.83
CA ARG A 543 11.06 -19.94 8.74
C ARG A 543 11.68 -19.28 7.52
N ARG A 544 11.46 -17.98 7.33
CA ARG A 544 11.90 -17.19 6.19
C ARG A 544 13.03 -16.23 6.52
N GLU A 545 13.68 -16.42 7.68
CA GLU A 545 14.87 -15.64 8.04
C GLU A 545 15.94 -15.84 6.97
N ASP A 546 16.60 -14.76 6.56
CA ASP A 546 17.61 -14.71 5.50
C ASP A 546 17.12 -14.94 4.06
N GLU A 547 15.85 -15.28 3.87
CA GLU A 547 15.25 -15.40 2.54
C GLU A 547 15.03 -14.00 1.94
N ALA A 548 15.25 -13.86 0.63
CA ALA A 548 14.88 -12.65 -0.08
C ALA A 548 13.36 -12.68 -0.35
N LEU A 549 12.65 -11.67 0.10
CA LEU A 549 11.19 -11.57 0.05
C LEU A 549 10.77 -10.17 -0.42
N ASP A 550 9.59 -10.10 -1.02
CA ASP A 550 8.88 -8.83 -1.08
C ASP A 550 8.05 -8.68 0.19
N LEU A 551 8.21 -7.57 0.85
CA LEU A 551 7.52 -7.32 2.11
C LEU A 551 6.55 -6.15 1.96
N SER A 552 5.26 -6.42 2.15
CA SER A 552 4.30 -5.34 2.39
C SER A 552 4.42 -4.88 3.84
N VAL A 553 4.62 -3.58 4.00
CA VAL A 553 4.89 -2.98 5.29
C VAL A 553 4.10 -1.68 5.50
N GLU A 554 3.85 -1.36 6.74
CA GLU A 554 3.53 -0.01 7.20
C GLU A 554 4.75 0.58 7.90
N LEU A 555 4.95 1.87 7.77
CA LEU A 555 6.00 2.60 8.47
C LEU A 555 5.36 3.54 9.48
N GLU A 556 5.66 3.30 10.74
CA GLU A 556 5.09 4.03 11.87
C GLU A 556 6.17 4.80 12.64
N VAL A 557 5.76 5.83 13.37
CA VAL A 557 6.61 6.46 14.39
C VAL A 557 6.36 5.75 15.71
N ASP A 558 7.33 4.95 16.15
CA ASP A 558 7.28 4.31 17.48
C ASP A 558 7.69 5.31 18.57
N ARG A 559 6.77 5.54 19.51
CA ARG A 559 6.93 6.47 20.64
C ARG A 559 7.00 5.68 21.94
N TRP A 560 8.11 5.00 22.15
CA TRP A 560 8.31 4.20 23.35
C TRP A 560 9.33 4.87 24.30
N ASN A 561 8.98 4.98 25.58
CA ASN A 561 9.83 5.60 26.63
C ASN A 561 10.37 7.01 26.30
N GLY A 562 9.59 7.83 25.57
CA GLY A 562 9.97 9.19 25.21
C GLY A 562 10.99 9.28 24.04
N ALA A 563 11.37 8.17 23.43
CA ALA A 563 12.16 8.15 22.21
C ALA A 563 11.25 7.94 20.99
N GLU A 564 11.51 8.66 19.91
CA GLU A 564 10.87 8.44 18.61
C GLU A 564 11.83 7.70 17.67
N GLN A 565 11.36 6.61 17.06
CA GLN A 565 12.13 5.89 16.04
C GLN A 565 11.17 5.35 14.95
N PRO A 566 11.67 5.23 13.71
CA PRO A 566 10.88 4.61 12.65
C PRO A 566 10.74 3.11 12.94
N ARG A 567 9.53 2.58 12.83
CA ARG A 567 9.23 1.17 13.03
C ARG A 567 8.55 0.61 11.79
N VAL A 568 9.15 -0.43 11.22
CA VAL A 568 8.55 -1.20 10.14
C VAL A 568 7.58 -2.23 10.73
N VAL A 569 6.34 -2.24 10.28
CA VAL A 569 5.34 -3.25 10.65
C VAL A 569 5.05 -4.10 9.42
N VAL A 570 5.47 -5.37 9.43
CA VAL A 570 5.17 -6.30 8.33
C VAL A 570 3.69 -6.65 8.33
N ARG A 571 3.08 -6.59 7.15
CA ARG A 571 1.69 -6.97 6.91
C ARG A 571 1.56 -8.26 6.11
N GLU A 572 2.32 -8.38 5.02
CA GLU A 572 2.33 -9.57 4.17
C GLU A 572 3.75 -9.89 3.69
N LEU A 573 4.00 -11.17 3.38
CA LEU A 573 5.23 -11.68 2.82
C LEU A 573 4.92 -12.35 1.49
N TYR A 574 5.64 -11.97 0.46
CA TYR A 574 5.54 -12.56 -0.87
C TYR A 574 6.85 -13.26 -1.20
N ALA A 575 6.79 -14.58 -1.41
CA ALA A 575 7.95 -15.34 -1.81
C ALA A 575 8.40 -14.92 -3.21
N LEU A 576 9.71 -14.80 -3.38
CA LEU A 576 10.29 -14.71 -4.71
C LEU A 576 10.51 -16.15 -5.19
N ASP A 577 9.87 -16.52 -6.32
CA ASP A 577 10.16 -17.80 -6.92
C ASP A 577 11.62 -17.79 -7.40
N ASP A 578 12.46 -18.59 -6.78
CA ASP A 578 13.76 -18.93 -7.35
C ASP A 578 13.48 -19.73 -8.63
N GLU A 579 13.66 -19.12 -9.81
CA GLU A 579 13.87 -19.93 -11.00
C GLU A 579 15.14 -20.74 -10.72
N PRO A 580 15.09 -22.06 -10.74
CA PRO A 580 16.28 -22.86 -10.55
C PRO A 580 17.30 -22.43 -11.61
N ASP A 581 18.52 -22.12 -11.17
CA ASP A 581 19.64 -21.81 -12.04
C ASP A 581 20.03 -23.11 -12.78
N GLU A 582 19.25 -23.45 -13.81
CA GLU A 582 19.52 -24.62 -14.68
C GLU A 582 20.77 -24.46 -15.55
N SER A 583 21.43 -23.29 -15.49
CA SER A 583 22.67 -23.06 -16.20
C SER A 583 23.84 -23.73 -15.46
N GLY A 584 24.00 -25.04 -15.67
CA GLY A 584 25.24 -25.73 -15.33
C GLY A 584 26.45 -24.98 -15.92
N ARG A 585 27.53 -24.98 -15.15
CA ARG A 585 28.85 -24.42 -15.40
C ARG A 585 29.17 -24.21 -16.87
N GLY A 586 28.91 -23.03 -17.40
CA GLY A 586 29.18 -22.60 -18.75
C GLY A 586 29.12 -21.09 -18.85
N ARG A 587 29.74 -20.51 -19.86
CA ARG A 587 29.69 -19.07 -20.18
C ARG A 587 28.27 -18.56 -19.98
N ARG A 588 28.06 -17.61 -19.05
CA ARG A 588 26.71 -17.07 -18.75
C ARG A 588 26.29 -16.06 -19.82
N PRO A 589 25.42 -16.42 -20.78
CA PRO A 589 24.83 -15.45 -21.69
C PRO A 589 23.88 -14.55 -20.89
N CYS A 590 23.76 -13.30 -21.28
CA CYS A 590 22.77 -12.35 -20.67
C CYS A 590 21.36 -12.56 -21.26
N GLY A 591 21.24 -13.32 -22.35
CA GLY A 591 20.01 -13.60 -23.05
C GLY A 591 20.29 -14.17 -24.47
N ASP A 592 19.22 -14.34 -25.25
CA ASP A 592 19.31 -14.78 -26.65
C ASP A 592 20.20 -13.83 -27.48
N GLY A 593 21.08 -14.40 -28.33
CA GLY A 593 22.03 -13.61 -29.13
C GLY A 593 23.28 -13.14 -28.39
N CYS A 594 23.57 -13.69 -27.23
CA CYS A 594 24.86 -13.54 -26.55
C CYS A 594 25.62 -14.90 -26.59
N PRO A 595 26.88 -14.93 -27.05
CA PRO A 595 27.71 -13.81 -27.55
C PRO A 595 27.35 -13.40 -28.99
N ALA A 596 27.89 -12.25 -29.39
CA ALA A 596 27.77 -11.74 -30.76
C ALA A 596 28.19 -12.79 -31.82
N PRO A 597 27.55 -12.79 -33.01
CA PRO A 597 28.00 -13.54 -34.16
C PRO A 597 29.50 -13.29 -34.48
N GLU A 598 30.17 -14.28 -34.98
CA GLU A 598 31.60 -14.22 -35.21
C GLU A 598 32.04 -13.01 -36.07
N VAL A 599 31.27 -12.75 -37.13
CA VAL A 599 31.53 -11.59 -38.02
C VAL A 599 31.47 -10.25 -37.28
N GLU A 600 30.51 -10.07 -36.40
CA GLU A 600 30.37 -8.85 -35.61
C GLU A 600 31.47 -8.72 -34.56
N TRP A 601 31.85 -9.86 -33.96
CA TRP A 601 32.93 -9.90 -32.98
C TRP A 601 34.24 -9.39 -33.62
N TRP A 602 34.60 -9.93 -34.80
CA TRP A 602 35.81 -9.51 -35.53
C TRP A 602 35.70 -8.07 -36.04
N ALA A 603 34.59 -7.62 -36.53
CA ALA A 603 34.38 -6.23 -36.92
C ALA A 603 34.61 -5.20 -35.79
N ARG A 604 34.21 -5.57 -34.57
CA ARG A 604 34.49 -4.74 -33.38
C ARG A 604 35.94 -4.81 -32.98
N PHE A 605 36.53 -5.97 -33.02
CA PHE A 605 37.96 -6.18 -32.78
C PHE A 605 38.83 -5.32 -33.75
N ASP A 606 38.60 -5.38 -35.05
CA ASP A 606 39.36 -4.62 -36.07
C ASP A 606 39.20 -3.11 -35.88
N ARG A 607 38.01 -2.65 -35.56
CA ARG A 607 37.76 -1.24 -35.27
C ARG A 607 38.59 -0.75 -34.09
N GLU A 608 38.65 -1.49 -33.00
CA GLU A 608 39.45 -1.11 -31.84
C GLU A 608 40.96 -1.24 -32.13
N LEU A 609 41.36 -2.27 -32.85
CA LEU A 609 42.75 -2.46 -33.26
C LEU A 609 43.26 -1.26 -34.07
N ALA A 610 42.44 -0.74 -34.97
CA ALA A 610 42.76 0.47 -35.74
C ALA A 610 42.83 1.73 -34.84
N SER A 611 41.91 1.89 -33.90
CA SER A 611 41.88 3.05 -32.98
C SER A 611 43.08 3.09 -32.04
N VAL A 612 43.54 1.92 -31.58
CA VAL A 612 44.77 1.82 -30.76
C VAL A 612 45.98 2.24 -31.57
N ALA A 613 46.06 1.91 -32.85
CA ALA A 613 47.11 2.32 -33.72
C ALA A 613 47.26 3.86 -33.85
N ASP A 614 46.14 4.58 -33.79
CA ASP A 614 46.08 6.04 -33.82
C ASP A 614 46.42 6.70 -32.45
N GLY A 615 46.77 5.91 -31.44
CA GLY A 615 47.06 6.36 -30.08
C GLY A 615 45.84 6.80 -29.26
N ARG A 616 44.66 6.42 -29.70
CA ARG A 616 43.37 6.73 -29.05
C ARG A 616 42.56 5.47 -28.71
N PRO A 617 43.07 4.65 -27.77
CA PRO A 617 42.35 3.45 -27.38
C PRO A 617 40.96 3.77 -26.80
N GLY A 618 40.00 2.88 -26.99
CA GLY A 618 38.67 3.03 -26.47
C GLY A 618 37.78 3.91 -27.37
N ALA A 619 37.74 3.61 -28.65
CA ALA A 619 36.92 4.35 -29.63
C ALA A 619 35.48 4.52 -29.19
N LEU A 620 34.90 3.50 -28.49
CA LEU A 620 33.56 3.54 -27.95
C LEU A 620 33.37 4.54 -26.80
N LEU A 621 34.44 4.84 -26.02
CA LEU A 621 34.38 5.84 -24.93
C LEU A 621 34.57 7.28 -25.42
N ASN A 622 34.90 7.46 -26.67
CA ASN A 622 35.07 8.77 -27.31
C ASN A 622 33.81 9.27 -28.02
N VAL A 623 32.68 8.62 -27.79
CA VAL A 623 31.37 9.05 -28.32
C VAL A 623 31.04 10.42 -27.77
N ARG A 624 30.59 11.32 -28.64
CA ARG A 624 30.15 12.66 -28.26
C ARG A 624 28.68 12.62 -27.86
N ALA A 625 28.36 13.20 -26.72
CA ALA A 625 26.95 13.39 -26.36
C ALA A 625 26.28 14.31 -27.39
N PRO A 626 25.09 13.95 -27.90
CA PRO A 626 24.35 14.80 -28.83
C PRO A 626 23.98 16.12 -28.18
N ASP A 627 24.00 17.18 -28.97
CA ASP A 627 23.48 18.47 -28.56
C ASP A 627 21.92 18.36 -28.48
N GLY A 628 21.32 18.97 -27.50
CA GLY A 628 19.87 18.98 -27.37
C GLY A 628 19.34 18.98 -25.94
N PRO A 629 18.02 18.69 -25.75
CA PRO A 629 17.38 18.64 -24.45
C PRO A 629 18.02 17.59 -23.55
N ARG A 630 18.04 17.89 -22.25
CA ARG A 630 18.56 16.98 -21.23
C ARG A 630 17.48 16.63 -20.22
N ARG A 631 17.49 15.38 -19.76
CA ARG A 631 16.64 14.92 -18.67
C ARG A 631 16.95 15.65 -17.38
N GLU A 632 15.93 15.85 -16.56
CA GLU A 632 16.09 16.26 -15.17
C GLU A 632 16.87 15.18 -14.42
N GLN A 633 17.84 15.57 -13.61
CA GLN A 633 18.62 14.64 -12.81
C GLN A 633 18.02 14.46 -11.43
N VAL A 634 17.83 13.20 -11.02
CA VAL A 634 17.32 12.81 -9.71
C VAL A 634 18.41 12.03 -8.98
N ASP A 635 18.83 12.51 -7.82
CA ASP A 635 19.82 11.82 -7.01
C ASP A 635 19.16 10.74 -6.14
N ARG A 636 19.49 9.47 -6.40
CA ARG A 636 19.06 8.29 -5.62
C ARG A 636 20.27 7.53 -5.07
N ARG A 637 21.45 8.16 -5.03
CA ARG A 637 22.68 7.53 -4.58
C ARG A 637 22.58 7.11 -3.11
N GLY A 638 23.05 5.90 -2.83
CA GLY A 638 22.96 5.28 -1.49
C GLY A 638 21.63 4.59 -1.17
N GLY A 639 20.63 4.69 -2.07
CA GLY A 639 19.39 3.91 -1.99
C GLY A 639 19.52 2.48 -2.53
N ALA A 640 18.49 1.68 -2.39
CA ALA A 640 18.43 0.32 -2.95
C ALA A 640 18.07 0.38 -4.45
N ALA A 641 18.98 0.02 -5.33
CA ALA A 641 18.77 0.07 -6.77
C ALA A 641 17.57 -0.77 -7.24
N VAL A 642 17.31 -1.94 -6.61
CA VAL A 642 16.14 -2.79 -6.91
C VAL A 642 14.84 -2.03 -6.60
N ALA A 643 14.75 -1.37 -5.45
CA ALA A 643 13.57 -0.62 -5.06
C ALA A 643 13.33 0.57 -6.00
N SER A 644 14.40 1.30 -6.36
CA SER A 644 14.30 2.42 -7.30
C SER A 644 13.83 1.98 -8.68
N LEU A 645 14.34 0.86 -9.19
CA LEU A 645 13.89 0.31 -10.48
C LEU A 645 12.45 -0.17 -10.41
N ALA A 646 12.09 -0.92 -9.37
CA ALA A 646 10.75 -1.44 -9.19
C ALA A 646 9.70 -0.30 -9.08
N GLU A 647 10.02 0.77 -8.33
CA GLU A 647 9.14 1.94 -8.22
C GLU A 647 8.94 2.61 -9.58
N LEU A 648 10.01 2.85 -10.34
CA LEU A 648 9.92 3.48 -11.66
C LEU A 648 9.19 2.59 -12.68
N ILE A 649 9.38 1.27 -12.62
CA ILE A 649 8.63 0.31 -13.46
C ILE A 649 7.15 0.35 -13.11
N SER A 650 6.82 0.44 -11.83
CA SER A 650 5.43 0.50 -11.34
C SER A 650 4.69 1.79 -11.75
N SER A 651 5.41 2.82 -12.23
CA SER A 651 4.79 4.00 -12.83
C SER A 651 4.08 3.69 -14.16
N GLY A 652 4.47 2.61 -14.84
CA GLY A 652 4.01 2.28 -16.18
C GLY A 652 4.81 2.95 -17.29
N GLU A 653 5.80 3.78 -16.97
CA GLU A 653 6.65 4.48 -17.94
C GLU A 653 7.86 3.62 -18.35
N SER A 654 8.50 3.95 -19.49
CA SER A 654 9.64 3.20 -20.02
C SER A 654 10.91 3.47 -19.23
N VAL A 655 11.59 2.41 -18.79
CA VAL A 655 12.81 2.48 -17.96
C VAL A 655 13.99 1.84 -18.68
N LEU A 656 15.10 2.56 -18.80
CA LEU A 656 16.40 2.07 -19.23
C LEU A 656 17.36 2.08 -18.04
N ALA A 657 17.83 0.92 -17.61
CA ALA A 657 18.90 0.80 -16.62
C ALA A 657 20.26 0.70 -17.32
N ILE A 658 21.22 1.50 -16.89
CA ILE A 658 22.59 1.48 -17.41
C ILE A 658 23.55 1.05 -16.30
N CYS A 659 24.42 0.10 -16.60
CA CYS A 659 25.37 -0.47 -15.65
C CYS A 659 26.76 -0.67 -16.25
N ALA A 660 27.72 -1.12 -15.43
CA ALA A 660 29.07 -1.43 -15.88
C ALA A 660 29.16 -2.76 -16.67
N ASP A 661 28.36 -3.76 -16.32
CA ASP A 661 28.25 -5.06 -17.02
C ASP A 661 26.83 -5.61 -16.83
N ALA A 662 26.04 -5.64 -17.90
CA ALA A 662 24.64 -6.05 -17.85
C ALA A 662 24.45 -7.54 -17.52
N ALA A 663 25.36 -8.42 -17.92
CA ALA A 663 25.28 -9.85 -17.59
C ALA A 663 25.47 -10.10 -16.07
N ARG A 664 26.30 -9.28 -15.40
CA ARG A 664 26.49 -9.35 -13.94
C ARG A 664 25.32 -8.74 -13.15
N ARG A 665 24.58 -7.84 -13.78
CA ARG A 665 23.41 -7.16 -13.19
C ARG A 665 22.07 -7.80 -13.59
N ALA A 666 22.07 -8.88 -14.38
CA ALA A 666 20.86 -9.53 -14.88
C ALA A 666 19.90 -9.95 -13.75
N LYS A 667 20.43 -10.53 -12.66
CA LYS A 667 19.59 -10.91 -11.50
C LYS A 667 18.92 -9.70 -10.82
N LEU A 668 19.61 -8.55 -10.75
CA LEU A 668 19.04 -7.32 -10.22
C LEU A 668 17.89 -6.83 -11.10
N ALA A 669 18.04 -6.84 -12.41
CA ALA A 669 16.97 -6.47 -13.34
C ALA A 669 15.78 -7.41 -13.26
N SER A 670 16.00 -8.74 -13.19
CA SER A 670 14.94 -9.72 -13.03
C SER A 670 14.21 -9.56 -11.69
N ALA A 671 14.92 -9.24 -10.61
CA ALA A 671 14.31 -8.96 -9.32
C ALA A 671 13.46 -7.68 -9.32
N ALA A 672 13.82 -6.66 -10.13
CA ALA A 672 13.08 -5.42 -10.22
C ALA A 672 11.87 -5.48 -11.17
N ALA A 673 11.89 -6.34 -12.19
CA ALA A 673 10.91 -6.38 -13.29
C ALA A 673 10.32 -7.79 -13.48
N ASP A 674 9.84 -8.42 -12.42
CA ASP A 674 9.10 -9.69 -12.52
C ASP A 674 7.66 -9.41 -12.99
N PRO A 675 7.19 -10.03 -14.10
CA PRO A 675 5.83 -9.84 -14.58
C PRO A 675 4.73 -10.16 -13.57
N ARG A 676 4.97 -11.11 -12.68
CA ARG A 676 4.02 -11.53 -11.64
C ARG A 676 3.91 -10.51 -10.50
N ARG A 677 4.89 -9.61 -10.36
CA ARG A 677 4.96 -8.63 -9.28
C ARG A 677 4.44 -7.26 -9.70
N PHE A 678 4.83 -6.78 -10.88
CA PHE A 678 4.58 -5.39 -11.28
C PHE A 678 3.81 -5.28 -12.61
N GLY A 679 3.34 -6.40 -13.16
CA GLY A 679 2.65 -6.41 -14.46
C GLY A 679 3.54 -6.01 -15.63
N ALA A 680 4.85 -5.88 -15.40
CA ALA A 680 5.82 -5.49 -16.40
C ALA A 680 6.23 -6.65 -17.29
N ALA A 681 6.64 -6.37 -18.54
CA ALA A 681 7.27 -7.38 -19.37
C ALA A 681 8.61 -7.83 -18.77
N ARG A 682 9.04 -9.07 -19.06
CA ARG A 682 10.38 -9.53 -18.65
C ARG A 682 11.44 -8.53 -19.08
N PRO A 683 12.48 -8.28 -18.25
CA PRO A 683 13.51 -7.31 -18.58
C PRO A 683 14.27 -7.75 -19.84
N ARG A 684 14.52 -6.81 -20.73
CA ARG A 684 15.33 -7.02 -21.92
C ARG A 684 16.76 -6.64 -21.61
N ILE A 685 17.68 -7.57 -21.79
CA ILE A 685 19.06 -7.42 -21.32
C ILE A 685 20.01 -7.59 -22.50
N ALA A 686 20.93 -6.62 -22.70
CA ALA A 686 22.04 -6.75 -23.63
C ALA A 686 23.34 -6.26 -23.01
N CYS A 687 24.38 -7.09 -23.05
CA CYS A 687 25.69 -6.77 -22.52
C CYS A 687 26.68 -6.44 -23.64
N CYS A 688 27.85 -5.94 -23.27
CA CYS A 688 28.96 -5.61 -24.18
C CYS A 688 29.40 -6.76 -25.11
N ARG A 689 28.97 -7.97 -24.85
CA ARG A 689 29.29 -9.17 -25.68
C ARG A 689 28.17 -9.56 -26.65
N CYS A 690 27.02 -8.89 -26.59
CA CYS A 690 25.90 -9.17 -27.47
C CYS A 690 26.14 -8.64 -28.89
N GLY A 691 25.46 -9.27 -29.85
CA GLY A 691 25.37 -8.77 -31.22
C GLY A 691 24.43 -7.57 -31.36
N SER A 692 24.52 -6.89 -32.52
CA SER A 692 23.73 -5.68 -32.83
C SER A 692 22.25 -5.92 -32.74
N ALA A 693 21.73 -7.05 -33.23
CA ALA A 693 20.30 -7.38 -33.19
C ALA A 693 19.76 -7.49 -31.75
N SER A 694 20.53 -8.11 -30.84
CA SER A 694 20.14 -8.23 -29.44
C SER A 694 20.15 -6.88 -28.73
N LEU A 695 21.12 -6.03 -29.06
CA LEU A 695 21.21 -4.69 -28.53
C LEU A 695 20.04 -3.81 -29.00
N ASP A 696 19.70 -3.89 -30.29
CA ASP A 696 18.54 -3.18 -30.87
C ASP A 696 17.23 -3.64 -30.25
N ALA A 697 17.06 -4.96 -30.05
CA ALA A 697 15.90 -5.52 -29.38
C ALA A 697 15.79 -5.05 -27.92
N ALA A 698 16.91 -5.01 -27.18
CA ALA A 698 16.92 -4.54 -25.80
C ALA A 698 16.58 -3.04 -25.70
N LEU A 699 17.07 -2.23 -26.59
CA LEU A 699 16.90 -0.78 -26.62
C LEU A 699 15.63 -0.29 -27.34
N THR A 700 14.79 -1.18 -27.86
CA THR A 700 13.47 -0.81 -28.36
C THR A 700 12.58 -0.41 -27.18
N VAL A 701 11.97 0.78 -27.22
CA VAL A 701 11.08 1.25 -26.15
C VAL A 701 9.85 0.33 -26.04
N PRO A 702 9.52 -0.20 -24.86
CA PRO A 702 8.32 -1.01 -24.68
C PRO A 702 7.05 -0.19 -24.84
N SER A 703 5.97 -0.83 -25.31
CA SER A 703 4.65 -0.20 -25.45
C SER A 703 3.90 -0.01 -24.12
N GLY A 704 4.54 -0.27 -22.99
CA GLY A 704 3.99 -0.15 -21.62
C GLY A 704 5.11 -0.27 -20.59
N ALA A 705 4.74 -0.57 -19.35
CA ALA A 705 5.72 -0.80 -18.29
C ALA A 705 6.77 -1.82 -18.70
N GLY A 706 8.04 -1.44 -18.69
CA GLY A 706 9.11 -2.35 -19.06
C GLY A 706 10.51 -1.82 -18.77
N LEU A 707 11.41 -2.75 -18.50
CA LEU A 707 12.81 -2.50 -18.19
C LEU A 707 13.71 -2.99 -19.31
N ALA A 708 14.59 -2.11 -19.76
CA ALA A 708 15.77 -2.47 -20.54
C ALA A 708 17.02 -2.35 -19.64
N LEU A 709 17.94 -3.31 -19.72
CA LEU A 709 19.23 -3.24 -19.02
C LEU A 709 20.35 -3.36 -20.05
N VAL A 710 21.20 -2.35 -20.10
CA VAL A 710 22.38 -2.35 -20.95
C VAL A 710 23.60 -1.87 -20.16
N ASP A 711 24.80 -2.23 -20.65
CA ASP A 711 26.03 -1.63 -20.12
C ASP A 711 26.48 -0.38 -20.92
N TRP A 712 27.48 0.33 -20.38
CA TRP A 712 28.00 1.53 -20.99
C TRP A 712 28.49 1.34 -22.42
N THR A 713 28.98 0.14 -22.78
CA THR A 713 29.37 -0.20 -24.14
C THR A 713 28.16 -0.23 -25.08
N GLY A 714 27.03 -0.81 -24.62
CA GLY A 714 25.77 -0.84 -25.35
C GLY A 714 25.24 0.58 -25.62
N VAL A 715 25.32 1.46 -24.62
CA VAL A 715 24.97 2.89 -24.75
C VAL A 715 25.85 3.58 -25.79
N ALA A 716 27.15 3.34 -25.77
CA ALA A 716 28.08 3.92 -26.73
C ALA A 716 27.86 3.44 -28.17
N LEU A 717 27.43 2.18 -28.33
CA LEU A 717 27.11 1.60 -29.63
C LEU A 717 25.79 2.10 -30.23
N ARG A 718 24.84 2.53 -29.40
CA ARG A 718 23.48 2.97 -29.76
C ARG A 718 23.07 4.25 -29.02
N PRO A 719 23.82 5.36 -29.19
CA PRO A 719 23.58 6.57 -28.40
C PRO A 719 22.18 7.19 -28.61
N ASP A 720 21.61 7.08 -29.80
CA ASP A 720 20.30 7.65 -30.12
C ASP A 720 19.15 6.87 -29.49
N ALA A 721 19.28 5.56 -29.32
CA ALA A 721 18.23 4.74 -28.73
C ALA A 721 17.95 5.08 -27.26
N VAL A 722 18.97 5.56 -26.53
CA VAL A 722 18.85 6.00 -25.13
C VAL A 722 17.89 7.18 -24.99
N ARG A 723 17.80 8.05 -26.01
CA ARG A 723 17.05 9.31 -26.00
C ARG A 723 15.54 9.14 -25.92
N SER A 724 15.04 7.96 -26.31
CA SER A 724 13.59 7.65 -26.39
C SER A 724 12.99 7.13 -25.08
N PHE A 725 13.79 6.80 -24.08
CA PHE A 725 13.29 6.35 -22.77
C PHE A 725 12.86 7.51 -21.89
N ARG A 726 11.78 7.36 -21.14
CA ARG A 726 11.30 8.35 -20.16
C ARG A 726 12.21 8.41 -18.93
N HIS A 727 12.62 7.24 -18.42
CA HIS A 727 13.55 7.11 -17.30
C HIS A 727 14.85 6.45 -17.73
N VAL A 728 15.97 7.04 -17.36
CA VAL A 728 17.29 6.43 -17.45
C VAL A 728 17.84 6.29 -16.04
N VAL A 729 18.05 5.05 -15.59
CA VAL A 729 18.58 4.75 -14.25
C VAL A 729 20.04 4.32 -14.38
N VAL A 730 20.94 5.11 -13.87
CA VAL A 730 22.37 4.83 -13.86
C VAL A 730 22.69 4.05 -12.60
N ILE A 731 22.82 2.70 -12.72
CA ILE A 731 23.08 1.79 -11.60
C ILE A 731 24.56 1.78 -11.21
N ASP A 732 25.45 1.78 -12.21
CA ASP A 732 26.89 1.88 -11.99
C ASP A 732 27.38 3.18 -12.62
N PRO A 733 28.29 3.94 -11.98
CA PRO A 733 28.71 5.26 -12.44
C PRO A 733 29.33 5.24 -13.84
N PRO A 734 29.10 6.30 -14.64
CA PRO A 734 29.64 6.40 -16.00
C PRO A 734 31.17 6.47 -16.00
N PRO A 735 31.86 5.81 -16.94
CA PRO A 735 33.31 5.83 -17.02
C PRO A 735 33.85 7.11 -17.68
N SER A 736 33.02 7.99 -18.22
CA SER A 736 33.44 9.26 -18.83
C SER A 736 32.30 10.30 -18.83
N GLU A 737 32.68 11.57 -18.95
CA GLU A 737 31.74 12.70 -19.09
C GLU A 737 30.84 12.56 -20.33
N ALA A 738 31.40 12.05 -21.44
CA ALA A 738 30.61 11.82 -22.65
C ALA A 738 29.48 10.82 -22.46
N LEU A 739 29.74 9.71 -21.77
CA LEU A 739 28.73 8.69 -21.46
C LEU A 739 27.72 9.19 -20.41
N GLU A 740 28.15 9.98 -19.45
CA GLU A 740 27.24 10.69 -18.56
C GLU A 740 26.30 11.62 -19.35
N GLY A 741 26.86 12.36 -20.32
CA GLY A 741 26.10 13.21 -21.22
C GLY A 741 25.06 12.43 -22.05
N LEU A 742 25.40 11.23 -22.55
CA LEU A 742 24.47 10.35 -23.25
C LEU A 742 23.31 9.89 -22.35
N ALA A 743 23.59 9.50 -21.13
CA ALA A 743 22.55 9.09 -20.18
C ALA A 743 21.55 10.23 -19.87
N ARG A 744 21.97 11.48 -20.05
CA ARG A 744 21.13 12.68 -19.84
C ARG A 744 20.42 13.16 -21.10
N ALA A 745 20.86 12.77 -22.31
CA ALA A 745 20.27 13.22 -23.56
C ALA A 745 18.86 12.63 -23.76
N THR A 746 17.92 13.45 -24.26
CA THR A 746 16.51 13.03 -24.45
C THR A 746 15.88 13.70 -25.67
N GLU A 747 14.88 13.03 -26.26
CA GLU A 747 13.95 13.59 -27.26
C GLU A 747 12.54 13.75 -26.69
N VAL A 748 12.23 12.98 -25.62
CA VAL A 748 10.89 12.89 -25.04
C VAL A 748 10.77 13.57 -23.68
N GLY A 749 11.85 14.23 -23.23
CA GLY A 749 11.93 14.69 -21.84
C GLY A 749 12.21 13.55 -20.86
N GLY A 750 11.93 13.76 -19.58
CA GLY A 750 12.02 12.73 -18.56
C GLY A 750 13.19 12.91 -17.59
N TYR A 751 13.67 11.80 -17.02
CA TYR A 751 14.49 11.82 -15.82
C TYR A 751 15.70 10.90 -15.94
N THR A 752 16.85 11.36 -15.41
CA THR A 752 18.03 10.53 -15.21
C THR A 752 18.26 10.33 -13.72
N HIS A 753 18.13 9.09 -13.25
CA HIS A 753 18.27 8.72 -11.86
C HIS A 753 19.67 8.20 -11.59
N LEU A 754 20.38 8.78 -10.63
CA LEU A 754 21.68 8.32 -10.19
C LEU A 754 21.48 7.34 -9.02
N ALA A 755 21.68 6.04 -9.23
CA ALA A 755 21.32 5.00 -8.28
C ALA A 755 22.50 4.10 -7.88
N TRP A 756 23.69 4.67 -7.73
CA TRP A 756 24.87 3.92 -7.30
C TRP A 756 25.32 4.29 -5.89
N GLY A 757 26.10 3.41 -5.30
CA GLY A 757 26.78 3.61 -4.02
C GLY A 757 28.23 3.16 -4.06
N PRO A 758 28.89 3.08 -2.90
CA PRO A 758 30.28 2.63 -2.80
C PRO A 758 30.52 1.22 -3.35
N GLY A 759 29.50 0.35 -3.31
CA GLY A 759 29.57 -1.01 -3.85
C GLY A 759 29.66 -1.02 -5.38
N GLU A 760 28.81 -0.25 -6.01
CA GLU A 760 28.74 -0.07 -7.46
C GLU A 760 29.99 0.60 -8.01
N LEU A 761 30.49 1.61 -7.31
CA LEU A 761 31.75 2.25 -7.65
C LEU A 761 32.92 1.25 -7.67
N ARG A 762 33.08 0.46 -6.59
CA ARG A 762 34.13 -0.58 -6.52
C ARG A 762 33.98 -1.64 -7.61
N LEU A 763 32.74 -1.97 -8.01
CA LEU A 763 32.53 -2.87 -9.14
C LEU A 763 33.01 -2.26 -10.44
N SER A 764 32.64 -1.00 -10.71
CA SER A 764 33.08 -0.25 -11.92
C SER A 764 34.58 -0.17 -11.98
N GLU A 765 35.26 0.17 -10.89
CA GLU A 765 36.73 0.21 -10.82
C GLU A 765 37.35 -1.13 -11.20
N ARG A 766 36.90 -2.24 -10.58
CA ARG A 766 37.42 -3.59 -10.88
C ARG A 766 37.19 -4.02 -12.33
N LEU A 767 36.08 -3.61 -12.95
CA LEU A 767 35.81 -3.92 -14.36
C LEU A 767 36.72 -3.09 -15.28
N LEU A 768 36.95 -1.84 -14.95
CA LEU A 768 37.93 -0.99 -15.66
C LEU A 768 39.36 -1.48 -15.55
N ASP A 769 39.78 -1.99 -14.37
CA ASP A 769 41.05 -2.65 -14.20
C ASP A 769 41.20 -3.82 -15.19
N ARG A 770 40.16 -4.66 -15.30
CA ARG A 770 40.16 -5.79 -16.24
C ARG A 770 40.20 -5.39 -17.70
N GLU A 771 39.62 -4.25 -18.03
CA GLU A 771 39.49 -3.74 -19.41
C GLU A 771 40.74 -2.97 -19.88
N TRP A 772 41.41 -2.28 -18.97
CA TRP A 772 42.49 -1.34 -19.29
C TRP A 772 43.86 -1.71 -18.70
N GLU A 773 43.93 -2.47 -17.61
CA GLU A 773 45.20 -2.99 -17.08
C GLU A 773 45.58 -4.29 -17.80
N LEU A 774 46.11 -4.15 -19.00
CA LEU A 774 46.27 -5.24 -19.96
C LEU A 774 47.30 -6.31 -19.60
N ARG A 775 48.18 -6.10 -18.63
CA ARG A 775 49.31 -7.00 -18.29
C ARG A 775 48.84 -8.44 -18.04
N GLY A 776 47.81 -8.62 -17.22
CA GLY A 776 47.22 -9.94 -16.92
C GLY A 776 46.61 -10.62 -18.14
N ALA A 777 45.85 -9.85 -18.93
CA ALA A 777 45.18 -10.29 -20.14
C ALA A 777 46.20 -10.71 -21.23
N ILE A 778 47.22 -9.88 -21.44
CA ILE A 778 48.32 -10.17 -22.39
C ILE A 778 49.04 -11.48 -22.00
N ALA A 779 49.37 -11.64 -20.71
CA ALA A 779 50.05 -12.88 -20.24
C ALA A 779 49.20 -14.12 -20.38
N GLU A 780 47.83 -14.01 -20.28
CA GLU A 780 46.92 -15.11 -20.50
C GLU A 780 46.78 -15.46 -21.99
N ILE A 781 46.59 -14.48 -22.84
CA ILE A 781 46.56 -14.64 -24.31
C ILE A 781 47.89 -15.29 -24.76
N TRP A 782 49.01 -14.72 -24.36
CA TRP A 782 50.34 -15.19 -24.72
C TRP A 782 50.54 -16.71 -24.41
N ARG A 783 50.05 -17.15 -23.25
CA ARG A 783 50.20 -18.58 -22.87
C ARG A 783 49.30 -19.51 -23.71
N ALA A 784 48.21 -18.97 -24.32
CA ALA A 784 47.26 -19.72 -25.14
C ALA A 784 47.66 -19.71 -26.65
N LEU A 785 48.67 -18.92 -27.05
CA LEU A 785 49.15 -18.89 -28.42
C LEU A 785 50.14 -20.03 -28.69
N PRO A 786 50.33 -20.46 -29.97
CA PRO A 786 51.33 -21.44 -30.36
C PRO A 786 52.77 -20.94 -30.09
N GLU A 787 53.76 -21.84 -30.22
CA GLU A 787 55.16 -21.49 -30.11
C GLU A 787 55.58 -20.52 -31.29
N ALA A 788 56.76 -19.89 -31.12
CA ALA A 788 57.28 -18.97 -32.11
C ALA A 788 57.42 -19.67 -33.50
N GLY A 789 56.96 -18.96 -34.55
CA GLY A 789 56.81 -19.48 -35.89
C GLY A 789 55.47 -20.14 -36.20
N GLY A 790 54.58 -20.32 -35.19
CA GLY A 790 53.23 -20.82 -35.36
C GLY A 790 52.22 -19.69 -35.60
N GLU A 791 51.07 -20.08 -36.16
CA GLU A 791 49.92 -19.19 -36.38
C GLU A 791 48.71 -19.66 -35.61
N ALA A 792 47.89 -18.75 -35.12
CA ALA A 792 46.54 -19.01 -34.58
C ALA A 792 45.49 -18.29 -35.42
N GLU A 793 44.43 -19.00 -35.82
CA GLU A 793 43.36 -18.44 -36.65
C GLU A 793 41.97 -18.96 -36.21
N GLY A 794 40.88 -18.29 -36.65
CA GLY A 794 39.51 -18.70 -36.48
C GLY A 794 39.10 -18.94 -35.03
N GLY A 795 38.32 -20.03 -34.78
CA GLY A 795 37.78 -20.33 -33.44
C GLY A 795 38.83 -20.52 -32.34
N PRO A 796 39.97 -21.21 -32.58
CA PRO A 796 41.06 -21.35 -31.60
C PRO A 796 41.65 -19.98 -31.20
N LEU A 797 41.90 -19.08 -32.17
CA LEU A 797 42.35 -17.72 -31.89
C LEU A 797 41.34 -16.95 -31.09
N ARG A 798 40.09 -16.94 -31.50
CA ARG A 798 39.01 -16.29 -30.77
C ARG A 798 38.94 -16.78 -29.32
N SER A 799 38.97 -18.10 -29.10
CA SER A 799 38.97 -18.64 -27.74
C SER A 799 40.14 -18.19 -26.89
N ALA A 800 41.34 -18.12 -27.46
CA ALA A 800 42.51 -17.60 -26.78
C ALA A 800 42.36 -16.11 -26.41
N LEU A 801 41.80 -15.33 -27.32
CA LEU A 801 41.54 -13.88 -27.12
C LEU A 801 40.42 -13.63 -26.09
N GLU A 802 39.35 -14.40 -26.10
CA GLU A 802 38.24 -14.28 -25.13
C GLU A 802 38.62 -14.76 -23.72
N GLY A 803 39.50 -15.81 -23.64
CA GLY A 803 39.87 -16.46 -22.38
C GLY A 803 38.81 -17.44 -21.86
N ALA A 804 39.15 -18.19 -20.78
CA ALA A 804 38.36 -19.28 -20.23
C ALA A 804 37.39 -18.85 -19.11
N SER A 805 37.24 -17.57 -18.84
CA SER A 805 36.39 -17.03 -17.76
C SER A 805 34.90 -17.10 -18.11
N ASP A 806 34.03 -17.20 -17.10
CA ASP A 806 32.56 -17.07 -17.25
C ASP A 806 32.15 -15.74 -17.88
N TYR A 807 33.00 -14.74 -17.80
CA TYR A 807 32.84 -13.43 -18.42
C TYR A 807 34.01 -13.20 -19.38
N PRO A 808 33.92 -13.66 -20.64
CA PRO A 808 34.99 -13.53 -21.62
C PRO A 808 35.41 -12.07 -21.84
N ARG A 809 36.65 -11.86 -22.27
CA ARG A 809 37.11 -10.55 -22.69
C ARG A 809 36.30 -10.06 -23.90
N THR A 810 36.07 -8.75 -23.93
CA THR A 810 35.45 -8.09 -25.07
C THR A 810 36.38 -8.08 -26.29
N PRO A 811 35.83 -7.96 -27.52
CA PRO A 811 36.64 -7.79 -28.73
C PRO A 811 37.61 -6.61 -28.60
N GLU A 812 37.16 -5.54 -27.96
CA GLU A 812 37.97 -4.33 -27.77
C GLU A 812 39.17 -4.59 -26.85
N THR A 813 38.98 -5.26 -25.73
CA THR A 813 40.09 -5.60 -24.83
C THR A 813 41.09 -6.55 -25.51
N ALA A 814 40.57 -7.54 -26.25
CA ALA A 814 41.41 -8.46 -27.04
C ALA A 814 42.25 -7.73 -28.06
N ALA A 815 41.63 -6.79 -28.83
CA ALA A 815 42.31 -5.99 -29.83
C ALA A 815 43.45 -5.13 -29.23
N ARG A 816 43.22 -4.50 -28.06
CA ARG A 816 44.24 -3.77 -27.33
C ARG A 816 45.44 -4.66 -26.98
N CYS A 817 45.17 -5.87 -26.47
CA CYS A 817 46.24 -6.82 -26.15
C CYS A 817 47.03 -7.24 -27.39
N VAL A 818 46.35 -7.59 -28.50
CA VAL A 818 47.03 -7.96 -29.77
C VAL A 818 47.86 -6.81 -30.32
N ARG A 819 47.34 -5.57 -30.27
CA ARG A 819 48.09 -4.40 -30.70
C ARG A 819 49.42 -4.21 -29.93
N VAL A 820 49.34 -4.39 -28.58
CA VAL A 820 50.53 -4.33 -27.73
C VAL A 820 51.55 -5.42 -28.13
N LEU A 821 51.09 -6.67 -28.39
CA LEU A 821 51.97 -7.75 -28.82
C LEU A 821 52.61 -7.47 -30.19
N CYS A 822 51.85 -6.90 -31.14
CA CYS A 822 52.41 -6.48 -32.46
C CYS A 822 53.41 -5.35 -32.35
N GLU A 823 53.19 -4.32 -31.53
CA GLU A 823 54.10 -3.21 -31.31
C GLU A 823 55.42 -3.62 -30.64
N LEU A 824 55.42 -4.75 -29.99
CA LEU A 824 56.59 -5.31 -29.31
C LEU A 824 57.32 -6.33 -30.17
N ASP A 825 56.97 -6.52 -31.46
CA ASP A 825 57.49 -7.51 -32.38
C ASP A 825 57.40 -8.97 -31.88
N LEU A 826 56.42 -9.20 -31.01
CA LEU A 826 56.12 -10.56 -30.49
C LEU A 826 55.16 -11.34 -31.40
N CYS A 827 54.26 -10.61 -32.05
CA CYS A 827 53.27 -11.16 -32.97
C CYS A 827 53.08 -10.26 -34.19
N GLU A 828 52.49 -10.86 -35.26
CA GLU A 828 52.08 -10.12 -36.44
C GLU A 828 50.59 -10.43 -36.70
N TRP A 829 49.78 -9.39 -36.92
CA TRP A 829 48.37 -9.48 -37.29
C TRP A 829 48.26 -9.61 -38.82
N LEU A 830 47.61 -10.71 -39.30
CA LEU A 830 47.47 -11.05 -40.73
C LEU A 830 46.00 -10.89 -41.14
N PRO A 831 45.54 -9.70 -41.57
CA PRO A 831 44.12 -9.42 -41.81
C PRO A 831 43.51 -10.16 -43.01
N ASP A 832 44.37 -10.52 -44.00
CA ASP A 832 43.96 -11.06 -45.32
C ASP A 832 43.51 -12.56 -45.25
N ARG A 833 43.54 -13.19 -44.09
CA ARG A 833 43.13 -14.59 -43.90
C ARG A 833 41.77 -14.71 -43.25
N GLY A 834 40.72 -14.39 -43.98
CA GLY A 834 39.34 -14.60 -43.57
C GLY A 834 38.93 -13.82 -42.32
N THR A 835 38.89 -14.48 -41.16
CA THR A 835 38.63 -13.85 -39.83
C THR A 835 39.86 -13.26 -39.19
N GLY A 836 41.00 -13.15 -39.91
CA GLY A 836 42.30 -12.77 -39.39
C GLY A 836 43.06 -13.91 -38.74
N ALA A 837 44.38 -13.78 -38.74
CA ALA A 837 45.28 -14.72 -38.09
C ALA A 837 46.37 -13.94 -37.30
N LEU A 838 46.87 -14.56 -36.24
CA LEU A 838 47.94 -14.02 -35.43
C LEU A 838 49.16 -14.92 -35.52
N GLY A 839 50.21 -14.44 -36.20
CA GLY A 839 51.47 -15.11 -36.28
C GLY A 839 52.36 -14.81 -35.06
N VAL A 840 53.00 -15.77 -34.45
CA VAL A 840 53.91 -15.58 -33.33
C VAL A 840 55.33 -15.46 -33.87
N LEU A 841 55.94 -14.28 -33.69
CA LEU A 841 57.29 -13.95 -34.25
C LEU A 841 58.42 -14.31 -33.31
N SER A 842 58.24 -14.13 -32.00
CA SER A 842 59.26 -14.29 -31.00
C SER A 842 58.67 -14.76 -29.66
N SER A 843 59.46 -15.55 -28.93
CA SER A 843 59.11 -15.99 -27.56
C SER A 843 59.92 -15.21 -26.47
N GLU A 844 60.60 -14.16 -26.82
CA GLU A 844 61.43 -13.40 -25.89
C GLU A 844 60.58 -12.59 -24.91
N ARG A 845 61.02 -12.54 -23.67
CA ARG A 845 60.41 -11.68 -22.65
C ARG A 845 60.73 -10.20 -22.98
N THR A 846 59.73 -9.39 -23.09
CA THR A 846 59.81 -7.98 -23.46
C THR A 846 59.11 -7.12 -22.40
N ASP A 847 59.66 -5.88 -22.21
CA ASP A 847 59.05 -4.89 -21.35
C ASP A 847 57.84 -4.26 -22.04
N LEU A 848 56.63 -4.42 -21.48
CA LEU A 848 55.39 -3.86 -22.00
C LEU A 848 55.43 -2.32 -22.09
N GLY A 849 56.26 -1.66 -21.27
CA GLY A 849 56.42 -0.21 -21.28
C GLY A 849 57.02 0.34 -22.62
N ARG A 850 57.61 -0.50 -23.47
CA ARG A 850 58.06 -0.13 -24.81
C ARG A 850 56.94 0.07 -25.81
N SER A 851 55.74 -0.49 -25.55
CA SER A 851 54.57 -0.32 -26.42
C SER A 851 53.93 1.05 -26.16
N ARG A 852 53.68 1.81 -27.22
CA ARG A 852 52.92 3.05 -27.13
C ARG A 852 51.46 2.81 -26.75
N SER A 853 50.88 1.77 -27.29
CA SER A 853 49.48 1.40 -27.00
C SER A 853 49.28 0.95 -25.55
N TYR A 854 50.26 0.24 -24.97
CA TYR A 854 50.25 -0.08 -23.56
C TYR A 854 50.25 1.18 -22.66
N GLY A 855 51.15 2.11 -22.98
CA GLY A 855 51.20 3.41 -22.28
C GLY A 855 49.90 4.23 -22.42
N ALA A 856 49.34 4.25 -23.62
CA ALA A 856 48.06 4.92 -23.88
C ALA A 856 46.88 4.30 -23.12
N CYS A 857 46.82 2.95 -23.02
CA CYS A 857 45.80 2.25 -22.24
C CYS A 857 45.95 2.56 -20.75
N LEU A 858 47.16 2.58 -20.20
CA LEU A 858 47.41 2.95 -18.79
C LEU A 858 47.02 4.41 -18.51
N ALA A 859 47.30 5.33 -19.40
CA ALA A 859 46.89 6.72 -19.27
C ALA A 859 45.37 6.86 -19.27
N ARG A 860 44.68 6.15 -20.17
CA ARG A 860 43.23 6.10 -20.22
C ARG A 860 42.63 5.50 -18.96
N HIS A 861 43.17 4.41 -18.46
CA HIS A 861 42.79 3.83 -17.20
C HIS A 861 42.85 4.84 -16.06
N GLN A 862 43.99 5.50 -15.88
CA GLN A 862 44.17 6.50 -14.84
C GLN A 862 43.22 7.71 -14.97
N GLU A 863 42.94 8.15 -16.19
CA GLU A 863 41.94 9.21 -16.44
C GLU A 863 40.56 8.79 -16.01
N THR A 864 40.13 7.58 -16.42
CA THR A 864 38.79 7.05 -16.10
C THR A 864 38.63 6.80 -14.60
N ILE A 865 39.61 6.23 -13.91
CA ILE A 865 39.59 6.04 -12.46
C ILE A 865 39.49 7.39 -11.73
N ARG A 866 40.28 8.41 -12.14
CA ARG A 866 40.16 9.75 -11.55
C ARG A 866 38.78 10.37 -11.75
N PHE A 867 38.18 10.18 -12.92
CA PHE A 867 36.84 10.65 -13.22
C PHE A 867 35.81 10.00 -12.29
N LEU A 868 35.85 8.66 -12.11
CA LEU A 868 34.96 7.94 -11.21
C LEU A 868 35.09 8.40 -9.76
N GLN A 869 36.33 8.55 -9.27
CA GLN A 869 36.60 8.99 -7.91
C GLN A 869 36.10 10.42 -7.64
N ALA A 870 36.23 11.32 -8.62
CA ALA A 870 35.67 12.66 -8.53
C ALA A 870 34.13 12.64 -8.42
N ARG A 871 33.44 11.74 -9.14
CA ARG A 871 31.98 11.58 -9.06
C ARG A 871 31.52 10.95 -7.75
N ALA A 872 32.36 10.15 -7.10
CA ALA A 872 32.08 9.59 -5.79
C ALA A 872 32.09 10.64 -4.65
N GLN A 873 32.86 11.72 -4.84
CA GLN A 873 32.99 12.82 -3.88
C GLN A 873 31.97 13.93 -4.09
N ALA A 874 31.42 14.07 -5.30
CA ALA A 874 30.37 15.01 -5.68
C ALA A 874 28.96 14.44 -5.38
#